data_672fff8ca036fa022b4c14eeb8669b97
#
_entry.id   672fff8ca036fa022b4c14eeb8669b97
#
_cell.length_a   1.000
_cell.length_b   1.000
_cell.length_c   1.000
_cell.angle_alpha   90.00
_cell.angle_beta   90.00
_cell.angle_gamma   90.00
#
_symmetry.space_group_name_H-M   'P 1'
#
loop_
_entity.id
_entity.type
_entity.pdbx_description
1 polymer ?
#
loop_
_entity_poly.entity_id
_entity_poly.type
_entity_poly.pdbx_seq_one_letter_code
_entity_poly.pdbx_strand_id
1 'polypeptide(L)'
;MVMFRRPARVSLAFRPARIGSASLAGFAVWMALAAPGASQTSAPRSLAPNADFSKICQPATKPHLTRDWSTWDRSQPVNNPDEMYEAAIAYAEGRSDISRSPLTARKLLEDLADRPWAGRGRAHFRLGKLFLDPAAGPVDAERAASHFKTASSMLNMDASVLLAQLHVQGRIAAANVRDAEQLLRASATAGNIDGMIELARLQRSGKIGSVPQGATDDLIKLALQTLYADLGKGKCGALFEIGTILSEDALVPGGLTEAVRWFEAAARQGDAKADLALAEIYLQGRVEAAPEQFLSHLTRAAEAGQPRAMTLLGERLLLGDRAPKDVPKAIAWLERAGSNADPEAYKLLARHYRGEFGAAADLPKAADVLVKASALPGHTNGILVSLARLYAAGTTGKPDVNAALSLYRQAAARGDVGSLTEMAKLLLAYPAMGRSEEALRHLKEAASLGDADAMGVLAELYACSTAVAPDPVQAEVWLTRAAEAGHVRSISAIANQAGDDPAVAQRNAKALLRAAERGDRESMILLSSAYRSGLGVTMDEAASARWREIALAPGEGRTRAMVLLARRMLDGKSGGRDEAGARTLLEAAAQESDPNAQLELGRLLVAQRGRSEDVMKGVQLLRESASAGNAAAMLALAELPNAQLQVTGKTGLEWRQAAAAAGNVRAAITLAASAKDEPEAARWLTRIASLPVCTTRDMVELAQAYHKVPGPDHKENARLWMKRALADTQGSGRDPSALFLIGRAMVEEVGGPASKNEAVRYIQISAEAGRVDAMRYLGRGYVSGEIGESNMQTAVQWLSRALQKGDAAVAADLSRVAAMPTEAAGRAVETLRASAESGFAPAIREYGRSLQLGFGVPADPRTGAAWLLKAAEAGDTIAMKELSRAFASGYGVELSASASTEWLQRAARAGDPEAMYGLSLAMTLGFGTDVNASAAQDWLKTAEGAARK
;
A
#
# COMPACT_ATOMS: atom_id res chain seq x y z
N MET A 1 14.10 -51.34 19.68
CA MET A 1 15.09 -52.46 19.65
C MET A 1 15.84 -52.37 18.35
N VAL A 2 17.13 -52.12 18.38
CA VAL A 2 18.27 -52.08 17.47
C VAL A 2 19.01 -50.76 17.59
N MET A 3 19.82 -50.73 18.42
CA MET A 3 21.30 -50.62 18.67
C MET A 3 22.12 -49.74 17.74
N PHE A 4 22.71 -48.73 18.40
CA PHE A 4 23.84 -47.88 17.96
C PHE A 4 25.09 -48.71 17.68
N ARG A 5 25.86 -48.37 16.62
CA ARG A 5 27.31 -48.63 16.52
C ARG A 5 28.04 -47.38 16.10
N ARG A 6 29.01 -46.98 16.93
CA ARG A 6 30.07 -45.99 16.65
C ARG A 6 31.14 -46.59 15.74
N PRO A 7 31.80 -45.83 14.87
CA PRO A 7 33.10 -46.24 14.33
C PRO A 7 34.31 -45.57 15.04
N ALA A 8 35.41 -46.33 14.99
CA ALA A 8 36.63 -46.20 15.74
C ALA A 8 37.52 -45.02 15.35
N ARG A 9 38.35 -44.60 16.33
CA ARG A 9 39.51 -43.70 16.15
C ARG A 9 40.62 -44.41 15.37
N VAL A 10 41.12 -43.73 14.31
CA VAL A 10 42.39 -44.05 13.68
C VAL A 10 43.36 -42.94 13.97
N SER A 11 44.39 -43.26 14.76
CA SER A 11 45.55 -42.40 15.02
C SER A 11 46.55 -42.56 13.89
N LEU A 12 46.86 -41.46 13.18
CA LEU A 12 48.01 -41.39 12.26
C LEU A 12 49.06 -40.48 12.83
N ALA A 13 50.19 -41.08 13.14
CA ALA A 13 51.44 -40.43 13.56
C ALA A 13 52.06 -39.70 12.38
N PHE A 14 52.31 -38.40 12.48
CA PHE A 14 53.15 -37.65 11.53
C PHE A 14 54.54 -37.42 12.07
N ARG A 15 55.53 -37.91 11.34
CA ARG A 15 56.96 -37.56 11.52
C ARG A 15 57.23 -36.15 10.99
N PRO A 16 58.08 -35.35 11.63
CA PRO A 16 58.40 -34.00 11.18
C PRO A 16 59.44 -34.05 10.02
N ALA A 17 59.10 -33.41 8.92
CA ALA A 17 60.08 -33.10 7.88
C ALA A 17 60.77 -31.77 8.17
N ARG A 18 62.09 -31.78 8.05
CA ARG A 18 62.94 -30.58 8.18
C ARG A 18 62.61 -29.56 7.09
N ILE A 19 62.27 -28.34 7.49
CA ILE A 19 62.23 -27.18 6.60
C ILE A 19 63.39 -26.24 6.97
N GLY A 20 64.12 -25.84 5.92
CA GLY A 20 65.30 -25.07 6.00
C GLY A 20 65.11 -23.62 6.42
N SER A 21 66.18 -23.09 6.94
CA SER A 21 66.40 -21.73 7.38
C SER A 21 66.14 -20.68 6.30
N ALA A 22 65.04 -19.92 6.39
CA ALA A 22 64.91 -18.62 5.78
C ALA A 22 63.89 -17.77 6.58
N SER A 23 64.31 -16.60 7.00
CA SER A 23 63.58 -15.49 7.60
C SER A 23 63.43 -15.46 9.13
N LEU A 24 64.53 -15.10 9.80
CA LEU A 24 64.60 -14.58 11.20
C LEU A 24 64.17 -13.08 11.29
N ALA A 25 63.73 -12.46 10.21
CA ALA A 25 63.30 -11.05 10.21
C ALA A 25 61.83 -10.83 10.62
N GLY A 26 60.96 -11.86 10.51
CA GLY A 26 59.56 -11.78 10.90
C GLY A 26 59.26 -11.99 12.39
N PHE A 27 60.18 -12.57 13.14
CA PHE A 27 59.96 -12.90 14.54
C PHE A 27 60.27 -11.76 15.52
N ALA A 28 61.12 -10.80 15.12
CA ALA A 28 61.49 -9.66 15.97
C ALA A 28 60.36 -8.64 16.19
N VAL A 29 59.42 -8.54 15.27
CA VAL A 29 58.23 -7.64 15.42
C VAL A 29 57.19 -8.25 16.35
N TRP A 30 57.12 -9.59 16.45
CA TRP A 30 56.12 -10.25 17.28
C TRP A 30 56.49 -10.27 18.77
N MET A 31 57.78 -10.23 19.12
CA MET A 31 58.23 -10.16 20.51
C MET A 31 58.19 -8.75 21.12
N ALA A 32 58.13 -7.69 20.33
CA ALA A 32 57.96 -6.33 20.85
C ALA A 32 56.56 -5.99 21.34
N LEU A 33 55.57 -6.87 21.10
CA LEU A 33 54.16 -6.69 21.46
C LEU A 33 53.75 -7.43 22.75
N ALA A 34 54.66 -8.15 23.40
CA ALA A 34 54.39 -8.93 24.59
C ALA A 34 55.00 -8.33 25.87
N ALA A 35 54.77 -7.07 26.16
CA ALA A 35 55.06 -6.51 27.49
C ALA A 35 53.75 -6.23 28.22
N PRO A 36 53.48 -6.88 29.39
CA PRO A 36 52.28 -6.58 30.16
C PRO A 36 52.51 -5.29 30.95
N GLY A 37 51.69 -4.29 30.66
CA GLY A 37 51.62 -3.10 31.50
C GLY A 37 51.70 -1.76 30.75
N ALA A 38 50.70 -1.44 29.95
CA ALA A 38 50.47 -0.07 29.54
C ALA A 38 49.00 0.28 29.71
N SER A 39 48.73 0.98 30.81
CA SER A 39 47.50 1.72 31.07
C SER A 39 47.13 2.62 29.89
N GLN A 40 45.81 2.68 29.64
CA GLN A 40 45.05 3.69 28.84
C GLN A 40 45.93 4.59 27.96
N THR A 41 45.92 4.30 26.64
CA THR A 41 46.51 5.20 25.64
C THR A 41 45.61 6.40 25.41
N SER A 42 45.59 7.36 26.34
CA SER A 42 45.11 8.71 26.09
C SER A 42 46.09 9.42 25.16
N ALA A 43 45.57 10.17 24.19
CA ALA A 43 46.37 11.06 23.36
C ALA A 43 47.28 11.94 24.23
N PRO A 44 48.51 12.27 23.78
CA PRO A 44 49.32 13.25 24.46
C PRO A 44 48.52 14.50 24.76
N ARG A 45 48.64 15.10 25.95
CA ARG A 45 47.85 16.29 26.35
C ARG A 45 47.90 17.42 25.31
N SER A 46 49.02 17.57 24.57
CA SER A 46 49.21 18.51 23.48
C SER A 46 48.40 18.18 22.20
N LEU A 47 47.86 16.97 22.08
CA LEU A 47 47.10 16.47 20.95
C LEU A 47 45.65 16.06 21.36
N ALA A 48 45.19 16.59 22.49
CA ALA A 48 43.81 16.36 22.92
C ALA A 48 42.79 17.07 21.97
N PRO A 49 41.52 16.60 21.86
CA PRO A 49 40.54 17.19 20.96
C PRO A 49 40.26 18.68 21.15
N ASN A 50 40.61 19.21 22.33
CA ASN A 50 40.43 20.63 22.68
C ASN A 50 41.68 21.48 22.40
N ALA A 51 42.77 20.88 21.84
CA ALA A 51 43.97 21.63 21.50
C ALA A 51 43.72 22.59 20.33
N ASP A 52 44.48 23.69 20.29
CA ASP A 52 44.51 24.62 19.18
C ASP A 52 45.40 24.09 18.03
N PHE A 53 44.76 23.45 17.07
CA PHE A 53 45.43 22.87 15.89
C PHE A 53 45.70 23.91 14.80
N SER A 54 45.25 25.17 14.91
CA SER A 54 45.49 26.22 13.91
C SER A 54 46.95 26.51 13.68
N LYS A 55 47.78 26.30 14.70
CA LYS A 55 49.25 26.51 14.66
C LYS A 55 50.02 25.33 14.01
N ILE A 56 49.41 24.16 13.98
CA ILE A 56 50.02 22.90 13.51
C ILE A 56 49.55 22.61 12.09
N CYS A 57 48.30 22.92 11.77
CA CYS A 57 47.68 22.64 10.52
C CYS A 57 47.95 23.74 9.48
N GLN A 58 48.74 23.42 8.47
CA GLN A 58 48.94 24.29 7.31
C GLN A 58 48.25 23.70 6.08
N PRO A 59 47.53 24.50 5.26
CA PRO A 59 46.94 23.99 4.03
C PRO A 59 48.02 23.57 3.05
N ALA A 60 47.88 22.37 2.48
CA ALA A 60 48.77 21.88 1.44
C ALA A 60 48.59 22.71 0.15
N THR A 61 49.66 23.32 -0.37
CA THR A 61 49.67 23.99 -1.67
C THR A 61 49.56 22.93 -2.78
N LYS A 62 48.54 23.05 -3.63
CA LYS A 62 48.38 22.17 -4.80
C LYS A 62 49.17 22.73 -5.99
N PRO A 63 49.89 21.91 -6.76
CA PRO A 63 50.67 22.39 -7.91
C PRO A 63 49.75 22.92 -9.02
N HIS A 64 50.15 23.98 -9.69
CA HIS A 64 49.50 24.49 -10.90
C HIS A 64 49.89 23.61 -12.08
N LEU A 65 48.84 23.32 -12.98
CA LEU A 65 49.11 22.63 -14.22
C LEU A 65 49.67 23.63 -15.26
N THR A 66 50.73 23.23 -15.96
CA THR A 66 51.41 24.08 -16.96
C THR A 66 50.84 23.89 -18.38
N ARG A 67 49.97 22.88 -18.58
CA ARG A 67 49.39 22.49 -19.87
C ARG A 67 47.91 22.14 -19.73
N ASP A 68 47.14 22.44 -20.77
CA ASP A 68 45.78 21.88 -20.95
C ASP A 68 45.83 20.43 -21.48
N TRP A 69 45.46 19.49 -20.62
CA TRP A 69 45.47 18.06 -20.92
C TRP A 69 44.15 17.53 -21.43
N SER A 70 43.11 18.36 -21.59
CA SER A 70 41.81 17.91 -22.05
C SER A 70 41.83 17.45 -23.52
N THR A 71 42.70 18.04 -24.33
CA THR A 71 42.86 17.76 -25.74
C THR A 71 43.95 16.72 -26.05
N TRP A 72 44.53 16.12 -25.01
CA TRP A 72 45.59 15.16 -25.19
C TRP A 72 45.13 13.86 -25.83
N ASP A 73 45.93 13.28 -26.76
CA ASP A 73 45.76 11.96 -27.30
C ASP A 73 47.03 11.11 -27.23
N ARG A 74 46.94 9.77 -27.44
CA ARG A 74 48.03 8.79 -27.31
C ARG A 74 49.19 8.98 -28.25
N SER A 75 49.00 9.70 -29.35
CA SER A 75 50.07 9.97 -30.36
C SER A 75 51.04 11.03 -29.83
N GLN A 76 50.69 11.83 -28.84
CA GLN A 76 51.57 12.89 -28.30
C GLN A 76 52.59 12.34 -27.31
N PRO A 77 53.84 12.85 -27.37
CA PRO A 77 54.88 12.43 -26.45
C PRO A 77 54.56 12.94 -25.02
N VAL A 78 54.76 12.07 -24.00
CA VAL A 78 54.63 12.44 -22.61
C VAL A 78 56.02 12.69 -22.06
N ASN A 79 56.40 13.95 -21.98
CA ASN A 79 57.73 14.35 -21.44
C ASN A 79 57.73 14.44 -19.92
N ASN A 80 56.57 14.59 -19.29
CA ASN A 80 56.42 14.66 -17.84
C ASN A 80 55.24 13.80 -17.36
N PRO A 81 55.46 12.51 -17.06
CA PRO A 81 54.42 11.63 -16.57
C PRO A 81 53.80 12.04 -15.23
N ASP A 82 54.57 12.70 -14.34
CA ASP A 82 54.07 13.20 -13.06
C ASP A 82 53.08 14.35 -13.24
N GLU A 83 53.34 15.28 -14.18
CA GLU A 83 52.40 16.36 -14.52
C GLU A 83 51.08 15.80 -15.12
N MET A 84 51.20 14.82 -16.02
CA MET A 84 50.04 14.14 -16.58
C MET A 84 49.25 13.42 -15.52
N TYR A 85 49.87 12.81 -14.52
CA TYR A 85 49.23 12.21 -13.39
C TYR A 85 48.46 13.24 -12.54
N GLU A 86 49.08 14.36 -12.21
CA GLU A 86 48.46 15.46 -11.47
C GLU A 86 47.28 16.07 -12.26
N ALA A 87 47.40 16.16 -13.58
CA ALA A 87 46.31 16.57 -14.44
C ALA A 87 45.13 15.57 -14.37
N ALA A 88 45.42 14.28 -14.44
CA ALA A 88 44.43 13.25 -14.30
C ALA A 88 43.68 13.32 -12.97
N ILE A 89 44.39 13.59 -11.87
CA ILE A 89 43.77 13.78 -10.57
C ILE A 89 42.89 15.04 -10.54
N ALA A 90 43.39 16.16 -11.12
CA ALA A 90 42.63 17.39 -11.21
C ALA A 90 41.31 17.23 -12.00
N TYR A 91 41.34 16.49 -13.12
CA TYR A 91 40.11 16.14 -13.86
C TYR A 91 39.20 15.14 -13.12
N ALA A 92 39.73 14.20 -12.36
CA ALA A 92 38.94 13.26 -11.57
C ALA A 92 38.18 13.94 -10.44
N GLU A 93 38.84 14.84 -9.73
CA GLU A 93 38.35 15.49 -8.51
C GLU A 93 37.59 16.80 -8.80
N GLY A 94 38.00 17.51 -9.85
CA GLY A 94 37.65 18.90 -10.12
C GLY A 94 38.49 19.86 -9.26
N ARG A 95 38.86 20.99 -9.82
CA ARG A 95 39.54 22.08 -9.12
C ARG A 95 38.87 23.41 -9.46
N SER A 96 39.21 24.47 -8.77
CA SER A 96 38.66 25.82 -9.04
C SER A 96 38.86 26.29 -10.49
N ASP A 97 39.93 25.82 -11.11
CA ASP A 97 40.37 26.13 -12.47
C ASP A 97 40.06 25.03 -13.50
N ILE A 98 39.67 23.86 -13.07
CA ILE A 98 39.47 22.67 -13.92
C ILE A 98 38.12 22.02 -13.59
N SER A 99 37.21 22.00 -14.59
CA SER A 99 35.95 21.29 -14.45
C SER A 99 36.17 19.77 -14.30
N ARG A 100 35.43 19.14 -13.38
CA ARG A 100 35.48 17.70 -13.16
C ARG A 100 35.15 16.95 -14.44
N SER A 101 36.04 16.08 -14.89
CA SER A 101 35.87 15.22 -16.08
C SER A 101 36.53 13.83 -15.83
N PRO A 102 35.83 12.92 -15.14
CA PRO A 102 36.35 11.58 -14.85
C PRO A 102 36.72 10.77 -16.10
N LEU A 103 36.03 11.02 -17.22
CA LEU A 103 36.35 10.38 -18.50
C LEU A 103 37.70 10.84 -19.05
N THR A 104 38.02 12.14 -18.97
CA THR A 104 39.38 12.68 -19.32
C THR A 104 40.42 12.11 -18.38
N ALA A 105 40.15 12.10 -17.07
CA ALA A 105 41.03 11.49 -16.08
C ALA A 105 41.36 10.03 -16.40
N ARG A 106 40.32 9.25 -16.76
CA ARG A 106 40.47 7.83 -17.11
C ARG A 106 41.39 7.64 -18.34
N LYS A 107 41.17 8.42 -19.41
CA LYS A 107 42.02 8.35 -20.63
C LYS A 107 43.51 8.61 -20.31
N LEU A 108 43.77 9.65 -19.50
CA LEU A 108 45.12 9.99 -19.09
C LEU A 108 45.78 8.88 -18.24
N LEU A 109 45.04 8.31 -17.30
CA LEU A 109 45.53 7.23 -16.43
C LEU A 109 45.68 5.89 -17.16
N GLU A 110 44.85 5.56 -18.14
CA GLU A 110 44.98 4.36 -18.98
C GLU A 110 46.33 4.39 -19.74
N ASP A 111 46.70 5.56 -20.28
CA ASP A 111 47.99 5.71 -20.96
C ASP A 111 49.19 5.63 -19.98
N LEU A 112 49.09 6.28 -18.82
CA LEU A 112 50.11 6.22 -17.80
C LEU A 112 50.31 4.83 -17.20
N ALA A 113 49.25 4.03 -17.11
CA ALA A 113 49.27 2.67 -16.62
C ALA A 113 50.04 1.72 -17.57
N ASP A 114 50.05 2.00 -18.87
CA ASP A 114 50.73 1.21 -19.91
C ASP A 114 52.20 1.60 -20.06
N ARG A 115 52.61 2.78 -19.59
CA ARG A 115 54.00 3.28 -19.75
C ARG A 115 54.91 2.85 -18.60
N PRO A 116 56.20 2.59 -18.88
CA PRO A 116 57.22 2.40 -17.84
C PRO A 116 57.48 3.73 -17.11
N TRP A 117 56.97 3.83 -15.87
CA TRP A 117 57.08 5.03 -15.04
C TRP A 117 57.01 4.65 -13.56
N ALA A 118 57.78 5.38 -12.72
CA ALA A 118 57.89 5.10 -11.29
C ALA A 118 56.56 5.19 -10.55
N GLY A 119 55.64 6.04 -11.01
CA GLY A 119 54.30 6.20 -10.45
C GLY A 119 53.23 5.24 -11.00
N ARG A 120 53.59 4.27 -11.80
CA ARG A 120 52.64 3.35 -12.48
C ARG A 120 51.68 2.69 -11.51
N GLY A 121 52.13 2.27 -10.32
CA GLY A 121 51.25 1.72 -9.29
C GLY A 121 50.20 2.72 -8.78
N ARG A 122 50.51 4.00 -8.70
CA ARG A 122 49.58 5.07 -8.36
C ARG A 122 48.54 5.25 -9.49
N ALA A 123 48.97 5.19 -10.76
CA ALA A 123 48.03 5.28 -11.90
C ALA A 123 47.06 4.11 -11.92
N HIS A 124 47.53 2.86 -11.75
CA HIS A 124 46.63 1.70 -11.63
C HIS A 124 45.65 1.83 -10.47
N PHE A 125 46.10 2.29 -9.31
CA PHE A 125 45.22 2.53 -8.18
C PHE A 125 44.12 3.53 -8.48
N ARG A 126 44.47 4.68 -9.05
CA ARG A 126 43.44 5.69 -9.42
C ARG A 126 42.54 5.22 -10.54
N LEU A 127 43.07 4.46 -11.49
CA LEU A 127 42.30 3.89 -12.58
C LEU A 127 41.26 2.85 -12.05
N GLY A 128 41.67 1.98 -11.13
CA GLY A 128 40.76 1.08 -10.44
C GLY A 128 39.63 1.81 -9.71
N LYS A 129 39.92 2.93 -9.07
CA LYS A 129 38.87 3.78 -8.47
C LYS A 129 37.92 4.35 -9.51
N LEU A 130 38.44 4.80 -10.68
CA LEU A 130 37.58 5.31 -11.76
C LEU A 130 36.73 4.23 -12.41
N PHE A 131 37.14 2.96 -12.47
CA PHE A 131 36.28 1.86 -12.89
C PHE A 131 35.14 1.56 -11.92
N LEU A 132 35.25 1.99 -10.67
CA LEU A 132 34.17 1.93 -9.69
C LEU A 132 33.35 3.23 -9.64
N ASP A 133 33.82 4.32 -10.26
CA ASP A 133 33.11 5.60 -10.34
C ASP A 133 32.17 5.60 -11.55
N PRO A 134 30.84 5.59 -11.32
CA PRO A 134 29.87 5.63 -12.42
C PRO A 134 29.98 6.90 -13.29
N ALA A 135 30.56 7.99 -12.77
CA ALA A 135 30.79 9.22 -13.55
C ALA A 135 31.90 9.05 -14.58
N ALA A 136 32.76 8.02 -14.44
CA ALA A 136 33.82 7.68 -15.40
C ALA A 136 33.34 6.66 -16.47
N GLY A 137 32.09 6.23 -16.43
CA GLY A 137 31.51 5.25 -17.34
C GLY A 137 30.81 4.09 -16.62
N PRO A 138 30.43 3.02 -17.30
CA PRO A 138 29.85 1.85 -16.65
C PRO A 138 30.77 1.30 -15.56
N VAL A 139 30.19 1.01 -14.38
CA VAL A 139 30.93 0.40 -13.27
C VAL A 139 31.37 -1.00 -13.66
N ASP A 140 32.69 -1.26 -13.54
CA ASP A 140 33.29 -2.54 -13.87
C ASP A 140 34.20 -2.98 -12.71
N ALA A 141 33.62 -3.75 -11.80
CA ALA A 141 34.33 -4.21 -10.60
C ALA A 141 35.46 -5.21 -10.94
N GLU A 142 35.35 -5.98 -12.02
CA GLU A 142 36.40 -6.91 -12.44
C GLU A 142 37.64 -6.18 -12.97
N ARG A 143 37.43 -5.15 -13.82
CA ARG A 143 38.55 -4.30 -14.27
C ARG A 143 39.13 -3.52 -13.11
N ALA A 144 38.31 -2.99 -12.22
CA ALA A 144 38.79 -2.33 -11.01
C ALA A 144 39.69 -3.27 -10.18
N ALA A 145 39.22 -4.50 -9.94
CA ALA A 145 39.99 -5.52 -9.21
C ALA A 145 41.30 -5.86 -9.92
N SER A 146 41.32 -6.00 -11.24
CA SER A 146 42.55 -6.22 -12.01
C SER A 146 43.57 -5.09 -11.81
N HIS A 147 43.10 -3.83 -11.90
CA HIS A 147 43.97 -2.68 -11.68
C HIS A 147 44.43 -2.57 -10.22
N PHE A 148 43.58 -2.83 -9.24
CA PHE A 148 44.00 -2.86 -7.82
C PHE A 148 44.98 -4.00 -7.55
N LYS A 149 44.81 -5.16 -8.18
CA LYS A 149 45.76 -6.28 -8.07
C LYS A 149 47.13 -5.88 -8.61
N THR A 150 47.20 -5.22 -9.73
CA THR A 150 48.44 -4.72 -10.32
C THR A 150 49.06 -3.64 -9.44
N ALA A 151 48.29 -2.69 -8.93
CA ALA A 151 48.77 -1.66 -8.01
C ALA A 151 49.27 -2.27 -6.69
N SER A 152 48.58 -3.26 -6.13
CA SER A 152 48.97 -4.00 -4.92
C SER A 152 50.29 -4.73 -5.11
N SER A 153 50.51 -5.37 -6.27
CA SER A 153 51.78 -6.01 -6.58
C SER A 153 52.97 -5.01 -6.70
N MET A 154 52.66 -3.73 -6.89
CA MET A 154 53.60 -2.60 -6.88
C MET A 154 53.66 -1.91 -5.51
N LEU A 155 53.29 -2.63 -4.45
CA LEU A 155 53.34 -2.16 -3.04
C LEU A 155 52.41 -0.96 -2.74
N ASN A 156 51.38 -0.77 -3.52
CA ASN A 156 50.31 0.19 -3.16
C ASN A 156 49.32 -0.48 -2.19
N MET A 157 49.46 -0.17 -0.91
CA MET A 157 48.67 -0.79 0.17
C MET A 157 47.23 -0.35 0.16
N ASP A 158 46.92 0.87 -0.28
CA ASP A 158 45.54 1.33 -0.45
C ASP A 158 44.80 0.51 -1.51
N ALA A 159 45.51 0.10 -2.58
CA ALA A 159 44.93 -0.79 -3.58
C ALA A 159 44.63 -2.17 -3.00
N SER A 160 45.49 -2.68 -2.10
CA SER A 160 45.22 -3.95 -1.40
C SER A 160 43.95 -3.88 -0.55
N VAL A 161 43.71 -2.77 0.12
CA VAL A 161 42.49 -2.54 0.90
C VAL A 161 41.25 -2.53 0.03
N LEU A 162 41.26 -1.75 -1.08
CA LEU A 162 40.08 -1.70 -1.99
C LEU A 162 39.82 -3.05 -2.69
N LEU A 163 40.88 -3.77 -3.05
CA LEU A 163 40.71 -5.13 -3.58
C LEU A 163 40.09 -6.07 -2.55
N ALA A 164 40.52 -6.00 -1.30
CA ALA A 164 39.98 -6.79 -0.21
C ALA A 164 38.47 -6.45 0.03
N GLN A 165 38.12 -5.18 -0.03
CA GLN A 165 36.69 -4.77 0.06
C GLN A 165 35.86 -5.35 -1.06
N LEU A 166 36.31 -5.42 -2.32
CA LEU A 166 35.64 -6.08 -3.42
C LEU A 166 35.42 -7.58 -3.16
N HIS A 167 36.40 -8.26 -2.59
CA HIS A 167 36.31 -9.66 -2.17
C HIS A 167 35.26 -9.84 -1.06
N VAL A 168 35.28 -9.01 -0.01
CA VAL A 168 34.34 -9.08 1.13
C VAL A 168 32.89 -8.80 0.69
N GLN A 169 32.70 -7.89 -0.26
CA GLN A 169 31.40 -7.47 -0.80
C GLN A 169 30.85 -8.44 -1.85
N GLY A 170 31.64 -9.42 -2.32
CA GLY A 170 31.22 -10.36 -3.37
C GLY A 170 30.99 -9.68 -4.73
N ARG A 171 31.67 -8.54 -5.00
CA ARG A 171 31.47 -7.74 -6.22
C ARG A 171 32.27 -8.23 -7.43
N ILE A 172 33.08 -9.26 -7.25
CA ILE A 172 33.90 -9.88 -8.28
C ILE A 172 33.64 -11.37 -8.34
N ALA A 173 33.76 -12.00 -9.52
CA ALA A 173 33.42 -13.40 -9.74
C ALA A 173 34.24 -14.38 -8.87
N ALA A 174 35.51 -14.05 -8.61
CA ALA A 174 36.41 -14.83 -7.73
C ALA A 174 36.42 -14.31 -6.28
N ALA A 175 35.28 -13.81 -5.78
CA ALA A 175 35.22 -13.24 -4.42
C ALA A 175 35.57 -14.29 -3.35
N ASN A 176 36.56 -13.98 -2.49
CA ASN A 176 37.01 -14.88 -1.45
C ASN A 176 37.44 -14.10 -0.21
N VAL A 177 36.83 -14.41 0.92
CA VAL A 177 37.12 -13.74 2.22
C VAL A 177 38.56 -14.02 2.71
N ARG A 178 39.14 -15.18 2.37
CA ARG A 178 40.54 -15.51 2.75
C ARG A 178 41.55 -14.63 2.02
N ASP A 179 41.27 -14.38 0.73
CA ASP A 179 42.14 -13.49 -0.06
C ASP A 179 42.06 -12.06 0.47
N ALA A 180 40.84 -11.61 0.84
CA ALA A 180 40.64 -10.34 1.50
C ALA A 180 41.45 -10.25 2.82
N GLU A 181 41.37 -11.29 3.65
CA GLU A 181 42.13 -11.34 4.91
C GLU A 181 43.66 -11.23 4.69
N GLN A 182 44.20 -11.94 3.70
CA GLN A 182 45.62 -11.89 3.39
C GLN A 182 46.04 -10.50 2.92
N LEU A 183 45.27 -9.87 2.03
CA LEU A 183 45.53 -8.53 1.55
C LEU A 183 45.47 -7.49 2.68
N LEU A 184 44.52 -7.59 3.58
CA LEU A 184 44.36 -6.69 4.71
C LEU A 184 45.47 -6.90 5.76
N ARG A 185 45.86 -8.14 6.02
CA ARG A 185 47.00 -8.43 6.90
C ARG A 185 48.34 -7.86 6.34
N ALA A 186 48.57 -8.04 5.05
CA ALA A 186 49.73 -7.45 4.39
C ALA A 186 49.73 -5.92 4.46
N SER A 187 48.56 -5.30 4.21
CA SER A 187 48.40 -3.84 4.29
C SER A 187 48.61 -3.34 5.74
N ALA A 188 47.99 -4.00 6.73
CA ALA A 188 48.17 -3.64 8.14
C ALA A 188 49.61 -3.78 8.64
N THR A 189 50.33 -4.84 8.25
CA THR A 189 51.76 -5.02 8.61
C THR A 189 52.66 -4.02 7.95
N ALA A 190 52.26 -3.47 6.80
CA ALA A 190 52.97 -2.37 6.14
C ALA A 190 52.66 -0.99 6.81
N GLY A 191 51.87 -0.96 7.86
CA GLY A 191 51.53 0.29 8.58
C GLY A 191 50.39 1.08 7.95
N ASN A 192 49.66 0.51 7.03
CA ASN A 192 48.49 1.18 6.40
C ASN A 192 47.30 1.19 7.37
N ILE A 193 46.80 2.38 7.70
CA ILE A 193 45.74 2.60 8.70
C ILE A 193 44.43 1.98 8.21
N ASP A 194 44.06 2.22 6.96
CA ASP A 194 42.84 1.64 6.38
C ASP A 194 42.85 0.11 6.39
N GLY A 195 44.05 -0.47 6.13
CA GLY A 195 44.24 -1.91 6.22
C GLY A 195 44.05 -2.46 7.64
N MET A 196 44.53 -1.74 8.66
CA MET A 196 44.34 -2.09 10.06
C MET A 196 42.84 -2.05 10.42
N ILE A 197 42.13 -1.00 10.04
CA ILE A 197 40.74 -0.79 10.37
C ILE A 197 39.84 -1.77 9.63
N GLU A 198 40.05 -2.00 8.33
CA GLU A 198 39.27 -2.97 7.56
C GLU A 198 39.52 -4.42 8.04
N LEU A 199 40.72 -4.74 8.45
CA LEU A 199 41.01 -6.04 9.08
C LEU A 199 40.29 -6.17 10.41
N ALA A 200 40.25 -5.13 11.24
CA ALA A 200 39.51 -5.12 12.49
C ALA A 200 38.00 -5.29 12.26
N ARG A 201 37.45 -4.61 11.27
CA ARG A 201 36.03 -4.79 10.86
C ARG A 201 35.75 -6.22 10.41
N LEU A 202 36.64 -6.79 9.59
CA LEU A 202 36.49 -8.17 9.11
C LEU A 202 36.55 -9.17 10.26
N GLN A 203 37.44 -8.96 11.22
CA GLN A 203 37.55 -9.77 12.43
C GLN A 203 36.31 -9.68 13.31
N ARG A 204 35.77 -8.49 13.54
CA ARG A 204 34.52 -8.25 14.32
C ARG A 204 33.29 -8.84 13.64
N SER A 205 33.28 -8.92 12.32
CA SER A 205 32.15 -9.48 11.56
C SER A 205 31.96 -10.99 11.70
N GLY A 206 32.91 -11.71 12.28
CA GLY A 206 32.90 -13.17 12.40
C GLY A 206 33.03 -13.92 11.07
N LYS A 207 33.29 -13.23 9.96
CA LYS A 207 33.44 -13.86 8.63
C LYS A 207 34.76 -14.62 8.42
N ILE A 208 35.71 -14.41 9.30
CA ILE A 208 36.99 -15.13 9.33
C ILE A 208 37.08 -15.97 10.59
N GLY A 209 37.96 -16.99 10.56
CA GLY A 209 38.12 -17.94 11.66
C GLY A 209 38.50 -17.32 13.00
N SER A 210 38.74 -18.16 14.03
CA SER A 210 39.03 -17.68 15.38
C SER A 210 40.22 -16.72 15.41
N VAL A 211 39.98 -15.51 15.89
CA VAL A 211 40.98 -14.46 16.09
C VAL A 211 41.45 -14.52 17.54
N PRO A 212 42.76 -14.38 17.86
CA PRO A 212 43.24 -14.31 19.22
C PRO A 212 42.50 -13.19 20.00
N GLN A 213 42.21 -13.45 21.27
CA GLN A 213 41.59 -12.46 22.15
C GLN A 213 42.46 -11.20 22.23
N GLY A 214 41.84 -10.03 22.00
CA GLY A 214 42.55 -8.72 22.03
C GLY A 214 43.23 -8.31 20.72
N ALA A 215 43.45 -9.21 19.76
CA ALA A 215 44.15 -8.88 18.52
C ALA A 215 43.47 -7.78 17.69
N THR A 216 42.15 -7.75 17.72
CA THR A 216 41.37 -6.70 17.04
C THR A 216 41.55 -5.34 17.71
N ASP A 217 41.50 -5.32 19.03
CA ASP A 217 41.69 -4.09 19.82
C ASP A 217 43.11 -3.54 19.68
N ASP A 218 44.10 -4.42 19.54
CA ASP A 218 45.50 -4.02 19.31
C ASP A 218 45.68 -3.38 17.93
N LEU A 219 44.98 -3.87 16.90
CA LEU A 219 44.96 -3.23 15.57
C LEU A 219 44.36 -1.82 15.63
N ILE A 220 43.22 -1.67 16.33
CA ILE A 220 42.57 -0.36 16.49
C ILE A 220 43.46 0.61 17.26
N LYS A 221 44.10 0.16 18.34
CA LYS A 221 45.05 0.96 19.12
C LYS A 221 46.22 1.41 18.25
N LEU A 222 46.82 0.52 17.46
CA LEU A 222 47.91 0.82 16.57
C LEU A 222 47.51 1.83 15.49
N ALA A 223 46.32 1.70 14.90
CA ALA A 223 45.79 2.64 13.94
C ALA A 223 45.62 4.05 14.57
N LEU A 224 45.02 4.14 15.77
CA LEU A 224 44.87 5.40 16.49
C LEU A 224 46.26 6.01 16.87
N GLN A 225 47.20 5.21 17.35
CA GLN A 225 48.56 5.69 17.65
C GLN A 225 49.26 6.26 16.41
N THR A 226 49.10 5.61 15.26
CA THR A 226 49.64 6.10 13.98
C THR A 226 49.00 7.42 13.58
N LEU A 227 47.67 7.57 13.73
CA LEU A 227 46.97 8.83 13.48
C LEU A 227 47.39 9.94 14.43
N TYR A 228 47.56 9.65 15.72
CA TYR A 228 48.11 10.65 16.66
C TYR A 228 49.54 11.09 16.29
N ALA A 229 50.36 10.15 15.85
CA ALA A 229 51.71 10.49 15.37
C ALA A 229 51.68 11.36 14.10
N ASP A 230 50.77 11.07 13.18
CA ASP A 230 50.57 11.86 11.96
C ASP A 230 49.99 13.25 12.26
N LEU A 231 49.09 13.35 13.22
CA LEU A 231 48.57 14.64 13.70
C LEU A 231 49.72 15.48 14.30
N GLY A 232 50.63 14.85 15.09
CA GLY A 232 51.82 15.51 15.63
C GLY A 232 52.80 16.01 14.56
N LYS A 233 52.75 15.45 13.35
CA LYS A 233 53.50 15.92 12.16
C LYS A 233 52.75 16.96 11.34
N GLY A 234 51.58 17.44 11.80
CA GLY A 234 50.77 18.45 11.11
C GLY A 234 49.83 17.88 10.02
N LYS A 235 49.61 16.59 9.95
CA LYS A 235 48.67 15.96 9.04
C LYS A 235 47.23 16.06 9.60
N CYS A 236 46.55 17.16 9.41
CA CYS A 236 45.32 17.48 10.08
C CYS A 236 44.09 16.67 9.58
N GLY A 237 44.20 15.98 8.47
CA GLY A 237 43.18 14.97 8.06
C GLY A 237 43.00 13.86 9.12
N ALA A 238 44.02 13.57 9.93
CA ALA A 238 43.94 12.61 11.02
C ALA A 238 42.85 12.94 12.06
N LEU A 239 42.49 14.20 12.24
CA LEU A 239 41.39 14.61 13.15
C LEU A 239 40.07 13.95 12.78
N PHE A 240 39.71 14.01 11.50
CA PHE A 240 38.50 13.40 10.98
C PHE A 240 38.58 11.86 11.05
N GLU A 241 39.70 11.27 10.68
CA GLU A 241 39.91 9.82 10.70
C GLU A 241 39.81 9.24 12.12
N ILE A 242 40.41 9.89 13.13
CA ILE A 242 40.26 9.52 14.53
C ILE A 242 38.78 9.52 14.93
N GLY A 243 38.06 10.61 14.64
CA GLY A 243 36.62 10.72 14.89
C GLY A 243 35.83 9.59 14.24
N THR A 244 36.15 9.24 13.00
CA THR A 244 35.47 8.16 12.26
C THR A 244 35.68 6.80 12.95
N ILE A 245 36.89 6.44 13.34
CA ILE A 245 37.19 5.17 14.04
C ILE A 245 36.41 5.10 15.37
N LEU A 246 36.45 6.18 16.15
CA LEU A 246 35.82 6.25 17.46
C LEU A 246 34.28 6.26 17.38
N SER A 247 33.69 6.70 16.26
CA SER A 247 32.23 6.77 16.06
C SER A 247 31.60 5.42 15.77
N GLU A 248 32.37 4.39 15.43
CA GLU A 248 31.91 3.05 15.11
C GLU A 248 31.85 2.18 16.38
N ASP A 249 30.63 2.01 16.96
CA ASP A 249 30.42 1.15 18.15
C ASP A 249 30.93 -0.29 17.95
N ALA A 250 30.91 -0.77 16.71
CA ALA A 250 31.43 -2.09 16.37
C ALA A 250 32.95 -2.18 16.56
N LEU A 251 33.69 -1.08 16.45
CA LEU A 251 35.14 -1.01 16.64
C LEU A 251 35.49 -0.53 18.04
N VAL A 252 34.88 0.56 18.49
CA VAL A 252 35.18 1.20 19.78
C VAL A 252 33.85 1.39 20.56
N PRO A 253 33.41 0.39 21.32
CA PRO A 253 32.19 0.51 22.09
C PRO A 253 32.20 1.73 23.02
N GLY A 254 31.16 2.59 22.92
CA GLY A 254 31.06 3.81 23.72
C GLY A 254 31.97 4.97 23.31
N GLY A 255 32.69 4.87 22.18
CA GLY A 255 33.62 5.89 21.70
C GLY A 255 32.98 7.16 21.13
N LEU A 256 31.65 7.15 20.92
CA LEU A 256 30.94 8.19 20.20
C LEU A 256 31.10 9.59 20.81
N THR A 257 31.05 9.72 22.13
CA THR A 257 31.22 11.02 22.80
C THR A 257 32.59 11.63 22.55
N GLU A 258 33.60 10.81 22.49
CA GLU A 258 34.96 11.26 22.14
C GLU A 258 35.08 11.56 20.65
N ALA A 259 34.45 10.74 19.78
CA ALA A 259 34.39 10.97 18.35
C ALA A 259 33.83 12.35 18.01
N VAL A 260 32.75 12.77 18.67
CA VAL A 260 32.13 14.10 18.49
C VAL A 260 33.15 15.21 18.75
N ARG A 261 33.97 15.11 19.81
CA ARG A 261 34.98 16.10 20.12
C ARG A 261 36.07 16.19 19.04
N TRP A 262 36.45 15.03 18.46
CA TRP A 262 37.44 14.99 17.37
C TRP A 262 36.85 15.55 16.06
N PHE A 263 35.56 15.25 15.77
CA PHE A 263 34.88 15.86 14.63
C PHE A 263 34.72 17.38 14.82
N GLU A 264 34.43 17.86 16.04
CA GLU A 264 34.39 19.30 16.33
C GLU A 264 35.76 19.95 16.12
N ALA A 265 36.84 19.26 16.50
CA ALA A 265 38.19 19.75 16.24
C ALA A 265 38.49 19.83 14.74
N ALA A 266 38.14 18.83 13.95
CA ALA A 266 38.25 18.82 12.49
C ALA A 266 37.40 19.94 11.84
N ALA A 267 36.14 20.09 12.29
CA ALA A 267 35.20 21.11 11.80
C ALA A 267 35.74 22.55 12.08
N ARG A 268 36.38 22.77 13.23
CA ARG A 268 37.07 24.06 13.53
C ARG A 268 38.20 24.36 12.56
N GLN A 269 38.86 23.32 11.98
CA GLN A 269 39.87 23.47 10.93
C GLN A 269 39.27 23.58 9.52
N GLY A 270 37.93 23.67 9.38
CA GLY A 270 37.24 23.81 8.11
C GLY A 270 37.00 22.50 7.37
N ASP A 271 37.09 21.35 8.04
CA ASP A 271 36.74 20.05 7.41
C ASP A 271 35.24 19.87 7.30
N ALA A 272 34.73 20.10 6.10
CA ALA A 272 33.29 19.95 5.80
C ALA A 272 32.77 18.53 5.97
N LYS A 273 33.62 17.50 5.91
CA LYS A 273 33.24 16.11 6.18
C LYS A 273 32.94 15.93 7.67
N ALA A 274 33.70 16.57 8.53
CA ALA A 274 33.47 16.55 9.96
C ALA A 274 32.15 17.27 10.34
N ASP A 275 31.88 18.42 9.69
CA ASP A 275 30.60 19.10 9.85
C ASP A 275 29.39 18.21 9.44
N LEU A 276 29.52 17.50 8.32
CA LEU A 276 28.49 16.55 7.88
C LEU A 276 28.32 15.40 8.86
N ALA A 277 29.43 14.79 9.32
CA ALA A 277 29.40 13.69 10.29
C ALA A 277 28.72 14.09 11.60
N LEU A 278 29.02 15.29 12.13
CA LEU A 278 28.35 15.84 13.31
C LEU A 278 26.86 16.01 13.08
N ALA A 279 26.47 16.60 11.94
CA ALA A 279 25.06 16.76 11.60
C ALA A 279 24.34 15.40 11.50
N GLU A 280 24.93 14.38 10.92
CA GLU A 280 24.33 13.03 10.84
C GLU A 280 24.22 12.36 12.21
N ILE A 281 25.21 12.48 13.09
CA ILE A 281 25.17 11.97 14.47
C ILE A 281 24.02 12.61 15.25
N TYR A 282 23.86 13.93 15.16
CA TYR A 282 22.79 14.69 15.82
C TYR A 282 21.42 14.36 15.21
N LEU A 283 21.34 14.16 13.89
CA LEU A 283 20.11 13.77 13.20
C LEU A 283 19.61 12.40 13.66
N GLN A 284 20.53 11.45 13.85
CA GLN A 284 20.22 10.10 14.33
C GLN A 284 19.83 10.06 15.82
N GLY A 285 19.97 11.17 16.54
CA GLY A 285 19.71 11.23 17.98
C GLY A 285 20.69 10.42 18.83
N ARG A 286 21.87 10.06 18.27
CA ARG A 286 22.91 9.31 18.98
C ARG A 286 23.59 10.13 20.06
N VAL A 287 23.61 11.46 19.89
CA VAL A 287 24.05 12.46 20.86
C VAL A 287 23.05 13.61 20.84
N GLU A 288 22.68 14.11 22.00
CA GLU A 288 21.80 15.28 22.09
C GLU A 288 22.56 16.55 21.67
N ALA A 289 21.90 17.34 20.83
CA ALA A 289 22.40 18.66 20.40
C ALA A 289 21.24 19.64 20.27
N ALA A 290 21.49 20.91 20.50
CA ALA A 290 20.51 21.95 20.22
C ALA A 290 20.23 22.02 18.70
N PRO A 291 18.97 22.29 18.27
CA PRO A 291 18.63 22.39 16.85
C PRO A 291 19.53 23.36 16.07
N GLU A 292 19.96 24.44 16.71
CA GLU A 292 20.84 25.46 16.12
C GLU A 292 22.24 24.89 15.83
N GLN A 293 22.77 24.03 16.68
CA GLN A 293 24.07 23.37 16.49
C GLN A 293 24.01 22.43 15.29
N PHE A 294 22.98 21.58 15.25
CA PHE A 294 22.71 20.70 14.10
C PHE A 294 22.66 21.50 12.80
N LEU A 295 21.82 22.53 12.76
CA LEU A 295 21.62 23.35 11.56
C LEU A 295 22.87 24.11 11.14
N SER A 296 23.68 24.60 12.10
CA SER A 296 24.96 25.28 11.84
C SER A 296 25.95 24.34 11.15
N HIS A 297 26.18 23.15 11.69
CA HIS A 297 27.07 22.16 11.08
C HIS A 297 26.57 21.74 9.69
N LEU A 298 25.26 21.46 9.55
CA LEU A 298 24.68 21.06 8.28
C LEU A 298 24.81 22.16 7.22
N THR A 299 24.60 23.43 7.60
CA THR A 299 24.73 24.57 6.69
C THR A 299 26.18 24.78 6.25
N ARG A 300 27.15 24.73 7.17
CA ARG A 300 28.57 24.85 6.82
C ARG A 300 29.04 23.76 5.86
N ALA A 301 28.62 22.51 6.11
CA ALA A 301 28.91 21.40 5.21
C ALA A 301 28.30 21.61 3.82
N ALA A 302 27.04 22.10 3.76
CA ALA A 302 26.35 22.37 2.50
C ALA A 302 27.00 23.54 1.73
N GLU A 303 27.35 24.62 2.41
CA GLU A 303 28.06 25.79 1.83
C GLU A 303 29.43 25.39 1.29
N ALA A 304 30.15 24.50 2.01
CA ALA A 304 31.43 23.94 1.58
C ALA A 304 31.32 22.97 0.40
N GLY A 305 30.09 22.73 -0.12
CA GLY A 305 29.90 21.97 -1.33
C GLY A 305 29.66 20.48 -1.13
N GLN A 306 29.40 20.00 0.09
CA GLN A 306 29.07 18.59 0.32
C GLN A 306 27.66 18.25 -0.22
N PRO A 307 27.49 17.42 -1.28
CA PRO A 307 26.17 17.19 -1.89
C PRO A 307 25.17 16.59 -0.90
N ARG A 308 25.63 15.63 -0.09
CA ARG A 308 24.81 14.99 0.93
C ARG A 308 24.28 15.98 1.98
N ALA A 309 25.11 16.95 2.39
CA ALA A 309 24.69 17.99 3.32
C ALA A 309 23.64 18.92 2.70
N MET A 310 23.81 19.29 1.42
CA MET A 310 22.81 20.07 0.67
C MET A 310 21.47 19.34 0.59
N THR A 311 21.51 18.04 0.32
CA THR A 311 20.30 17.19 0.26
C THR A 311 19.58 17.12 1.60
N LEU A 312 20.32 16.86 2.69
CA LEU A 312 19.77 16.85 4.05
C LEU A 312 19.20 18.21 4.45
N LEU A 313 19.91 19.32 4.15
CA LEU A 313 19.45 20.67 4.44
C LEU A 313 18.15 20.98 3.67
N GLY A 314 18.11 20.65 2.38
CA GLY A 314 16.92 20.78 1.55
C GLY A 314 15.74 19.99 2.09
N GLU A 315 15.96 18.74 2.52
CA GLU A 315 14.92 17.91 3.13
C GLU A 315 14.36 18.52 4.43
N ARG A 316 15.24 19.01 5.32
CA ARG A 316 14.82 19.63 6.58
C ARG A 316 14.01 20.91 6.35
N LEU A 317 14.40 21.74 5.38
CA LEU A 317 13.69 22.92 4.98
C LEU A 317 12.33 22.63 4.31
N LEU A 318 12.18 21.50 3.59
CA LEU A 318 10.89 21.05 3.07
C LEU A 318 9.93 20.60 4.16
N LEU A 319 10.45 19.85 5.13
CA LEU A 319 9.67 19.26 6.21
C LEU A 319 9.31 20.29 7.30
N GLY A 320 10.18 21.28 7.53
CA GLY A 320 10.12 22.17 8.70
C GLY A 320 10.54 21.47 9.99
N ASP A 321 11.36 20.40 9.87
CA ASP A 321 11.88 19.62 10.99
C ASP A 321 13.29 20.07 11.35
N ARG A 322 13.50 20.53 12.58
CA ARG A 322 14.76 21.10 13.09
C ARG A 322 15.29 22.32 12.30
N ALA A 323 14.53 22.81 11.34
CA ALA A 323 14.78 24.03 10.60
C ALA A 323 13.44 24.68 10.26
N PRO A 324 13.31 26.00 10.21
CA PRO A 324 12.10 26.68 9.75
C PRO A 324 11.78 26.25 8.32
N LYS A 325 10.52 25.93 8.03
CA LYS A 325 10.09 25.54 6.69
C LYS A 325 10.32 26.67 5.69
N ASP A 326 11.13 26.43 4.67
CA ASP A 326 11.45 27.35 3.59
C ASP A 326 11.56 26.59 2.26
N VAL A 327 10.45 26.45 1.58
CA VAL A 327 10.36 25.66 0.34
C VAL A 327 11.22 26.22 -0.80
N PRO A 328 11.28 27.56 -1.07
CA PRO A 328 12.16 28.10 -2.10
C PRO A 328 13.64 27.79 -1.86
N LYS A 329 14.14 27.98 -0.63
CA LYS A 329 15.53 27.65 -0.28
C LYS A 329 15.79 26.15 -0.36
N ALA A 330 14.82 25.33 0.06
CA ALA A 330 14.93 23.88 -0.03
C ALA A 330 15.14 23.42 -1.48
N ILE A 331 14.30 23.94 -2.42
CA ILE A 331 14.43 23.62 -3.85
C ILE A 331 15.82 24.03 -4.37
N ALA A 332 16.29 25.24 -4.04
CA ALA A 332 17.59 25.71 -4.48
C ALA A 332 18.75 24.81 -3.98
N TRP A 333 18.71 24.37 -2.71
CA TRP A 333 19.72 23.44 -2.18
C TRP A 333 19.64 22.07 -2.84
N LEU A 334 18.45 21.53 -3.08
CA LEU A 334 18.27 20.23 -3.73
C LEU A 334 18.70 20.27 -5.21
N GLU A 335 18.41 21.34 -5.94
CA GLU A 335 18.89 21.52 -7.31
C GLU A 335 20.42 21.60 -7.35
N ARG A 336 21.02 22.33 -6.41
CA ARG A 336 22.49 22.40 -6.29
C ARG A 336 23.09 21.04 -5.91
N ALA A 337 22.46 20.29 -5.02
CA ALA A 337 22.91 18.95 -4.67
C ALA A 337 22.84 17.99 -5.87
N GLY A 338 21.73 18.02 -6.61
CA GLY A 338 21.55 17.22 -7.82
C GLY A 338 22.56 17.57 -8.90
N SER A 339 22.88 18.87 -9.09
CA SER A 339 23.92 19.33 -10.02
C SER A 339 25.32 18.83 -9.60
N ASN A 340 25.53 18.61 -8.30
CA ASN A 340 26.75 18.01 -7.74
C ASN A 340 26.70 16.48 -7.67
N ALA A 341 25.88 15.85 -8.53
CA ALA A 341 25.76 14.41 -8.72
C ALA A 341 25.17 13.63 -7.53
N ASP A 342 24.29 14.25 -6.74
CA ASP A 342 23.50 13.52 -5.74
C ASP A 342 22.09 13.18 -6.31
N PRO A 343 21.81 11.93 -6.72
CA PRO A 343 20.53 11.54 -7.29
C PRO A 343 19.39 11.58 -6.27
N GLU A 344 19.66 11.44 -4.97
CA GLU A 344 18.65 11.49 -3.93
C GLU A 344 18.04 12.89 -3.78
N ALA A 345 18.80 13.94 -4.07
CA ALA A 345 18.28 15.31 -4.11
C ALA A 345 17.16 15.47 -5.16
N TYR A 346 17.38 14.96 -6.36
CA TYR A 346 16.35 14.99 -7.40
C TYR A 346 15.16 14.08 -7.07
N LYS A 347 15.36 12.98 -6.36
CA LYS A 347 14.28 12.15 -5.86
C LYS A 347 13.40 12.89 -4.84
N LEU A 348 14.00 13.68 -3.95
CA LEU A 348 13.27 14.54 -3.02
C LEU A 348 12.50 15.66 -3.76
N LEU A 349 13.11 16.28 -4.77
CA LEU A 349 12.43 17.25 -5.63
C LEU A 349 11.24 16.62 -6.36
N ALA A 350 11.37 15.41 -6.86
CA ALA A 350 10.27 14.70 -7.50
C ALA A 350 9.13 14.42 -6.53
N ARG A 351 9.43 14.06 -5.27
CA ARG A 351 8.43 13.92 -4.22
C ARG A 351 7.72 15.25 -3.93
N HIS A 352 8.46 16.35 -3.89
CA HIS A 352 7.90 17.67 -3.73
C HIS A 352 6.94 18.02 -4.89
N TYR A 353 7.37 17.83 -6.14
CA TYR A 353 6.52 18.07 -7.32
C TYR A 353 5.35 17.09 -7.47
N ARG A 354 5.35 15.95 -6.77
CA ARG A 354 4.17 15.07 -6.65
C ARG A 354 3.17 15.56 -5.57
N GLY A 355 3.49 16.63 -4.85
CA GLY A 355 2.62 17.20 -3.81
C GLY A 355 2.79 16.58 -2.43
N GLU A 356 3.79 15.70 -2.19
CA GLU A 356 3.95 14.97 -0.92
C GLU A 356 4.27 15.90 0.28
N PHE A 357 4.74 17.11 0.04
CA PHE A 357 5.06 18.10 1.09
C PHE A 357 4.06 19.27 1.13
N GLY A 358 2.82 19.05 0.62
CA GLY A 358 1.72 20.02 0.67
C GLY A 358 1.75 21.08 -0.45
N ALA A 359 2.57 20.90 -1.49
CA ALA A 359 2.53 21.71 -2.70
C ALA A 359 1.49 21.17 -3.69
N ALA A 360 1.04 22.02 -4.63
CA ALA A 360 0.26 21.54 -5.77
C ALA A 360 1.11 20.58 -6.63
N ALA A 361 0.52 19.46 -7.06
CA ALA A 361 1.24 18.49 -7.86
C ALA A 361 1.58 19.03 -9.27
N ASP A 362 2.85 18.91 -9.66
CA ASP A 362 3.40 19.20 -11.00
C ASP A 362 4.11 17.93 -11.50
N LEU A 363 3.32 16.98 -12.01
CA LEU A 363 3.83 15.67 -12.41
C LEU A 363 4.84 15.73 -13.58
N PRO A 364 4.70 16.64 -14.58
CA PRO A 364 5.73 16.85 -15.59
C PRO A 364 7.09 17.20 -15.00
N LYS A 365 7.15 18.18 -14.10
CA LYS A 365 8.41 18.53 -13.41
C LYS A 365 8.94 17.39 -12.56
N ALA A 366 8.07 16.63 -11.91
CA ALA A 366 8.48 15.43 -11.19
C ALA A 366 9.18 14.41 -12.11
N ALA A 367 8.66 14.19 -13.31
CA ALA A 367 9.28 13.33 -14.30
C ALA A 367 10.63 13.88 -14.79
N ASP A 368 10.71 15.18 -15.12
CA ASP A 368 11.95 15.82 -15.59
C ASP A 368 13.10 15.68 -14.59
N VAL A 369 12.84 15.92 -13.29
CA VAL A 369 13.88 15.77 -12.28
C VAL A 369 14.28 14.31 -12.05
N LEU A 370 13.34 13.34 -12.21
CA LEU A 370 13.69 11.92 -12.14
C LEU A 370 14.48 11.44 -13.36
N VAL A 371 14.24 11.99 -14.54
CA VAL A 371 15.08 11.77 -15.74
C VAL A 371 16.50 12.24 -15.47
N LYS A 372 16.68 13.46 -14.93
CA LYS A 372 18.00 13.95 -14.52
C LYS A 372 18.63 13.04 -13.47
N ALA A 373 17.85 12.61 -12.47
CA ALA A 373 18.34 11.68 -11.44
C ALA A 373 18.79 10.34 -12.01
N SER A 374 18.03 9.77 -12.96
CA SER A 374 18.34 8.47 -13.60
C SER A 374 19.59 8.51 -14.48
N ALA A 375 19.95 9.69 -14.96
CA ALA A 375 21.19 9.91 -15.72
C ALA A 375 22.42 10.07 -14.84
N LEU A 376 22.25 10.30 -13.53
CA LEU A 376 23.35 10.46 -12.60
C LEU A 376 23.94 9.10 -12.20
N PRO A 377 25.25 9.07 -11.95
CA PRO A 377 25.90 7.90 -11.39
C PRO A 377 25.37 7.61 -9.97
N GLY A 378 25.25 6.34 -9.63
CA GLY A 378 24.82 5.93 -8.28
C GLY A 378 23.31 6.08 -8.03
N HIS A 379 22.50 6.35 -9.04
CA HIS A 379 21.05 6.37 -8.87
C HIS A 379 20.51 5.01 -8.40
N THR A 380 19.60 5.08 -7.45
CA THR A 380 18.97 3.88 -6.86
C THR A 380 17.86 3.32 -7.76
N ASN A 381 17.53 2.02 -7.60
CA ASN A 381 16.39 1.41 -8.28
C ASN A 381 15.09 2.17 -8.00
N GLY A 382 14.94 2.75 -6.80
CA GLY A 382 13.79 3.57 -6.44
C GLY A 382 13.55 4.78 -7.35
N ILE A 383 14.60 5.35 -7.95
CA ILE A 383 14.48 6.43 -8.94
C ILE A 383 13.89 5.89 -10.24
N LEU A 384 14.41 4.77 -10.75
CA LEU A 384 13.90 4.11 -11.96
C LEU A 384 12.43 3.70 -11.79
N VAL A 385 12.10 3.10 -10.65
CA VAL A 385 10.72 2.68 -10.31
C VAL A 385 9.78 3.89 -10.21
N SER A 386 10.23 4.99 -9.59
CA SER A 386 9.42 6.20 -9.48
C SER A 386 9.13 6.84 -10.84
N LEU A 387 10.14 6.89 -11.71
CA LEU A 387 9.99 7.41 -13.07
C LEU A 387 9.10 6.49 -13.90
N ALA A 388 9.27 5.18 -13.80
CA ALA A 388 8.43 4.19 -14.48
C ALA A 388 6.94 4.33 -14.09
N ARG A 389 6.65 4.54 -12.81
CA ARG A 389 5.27 4.80 -12.33
C ARG A 389 4.67 6.07 -12.93
N LEU A 390 5.46 7.15 -13.05
CA LEU A 390 4.98 8.39 -13.67
C LEU A 390 4.68 8.19 -15.16
N TYR A 391 5.51 7.47 -15.92
CA TYR A 391 5.23 7.15 -17.31
C TYR A 391 4.03 6.23 -17.46
N ALA A 392 3.89 5.21 -16.58
CA ALA A 392 2.72 4.33 -16.56
C ALA A 392 1.41 5.08 -16.26
N ALA A 393 1.47 6.10 -15.42
CA ALA A 393 0.33 6.95 -15.06
C ALA A 393 -0.02 8.00 -16.13
N GLY A 394 0.88 8.26 -17.11
CA GLY A 394 0.64 9.22 -18.18
C GLY A 394 0.76 10.68 -17.75
N THR A 395 1.89 11.06 -17.19
CA THR A 395 2.15 12.42 -16.66
C THR A 395 2.03 13.55 -17.70
N THR A 396 2.14 13.23 -19.00
CA THR A 396 2.05 14.15 -20.11
C THR A 396 0.78 13.97 -20.95
N GLY A 397 -0.25 13.30 -20.40
CA GLY A 397 -1.56 13.08 -21.00
C GLY A 397 -1.84 11.63 -21.40
N LYS A 398 -0.94 10.90 -22.04
CA LYS A 398 -1.11 9.47 -22.33
C LYS A 398 -0.03 8.64 -21.64
N PRO A 399 -0.37 7.46 -21.08
CA PRO A 399 0.61 6.54 -20.52
C PRO A 399 1.65 6.10 -21.57
N ASP A 400 2.93 6.21 -21.23
CA ASP A 400 4.02 5.62 -21.99
C ASP A 400 4.41 4.27 -21.37
N VAL A 401 3.67 3.25 -21.76
CA VAL A 401 3.85 1.89 -21.25
C VAL A 401 5.22 1.31 -21.61
N ASN A 402 5.74 1.62 -22.81
CA ASN A 402 7.02 1.09 -23.28
C ASN A 402 8.19 1.69 -22.50
N ALA A 403 8.18 3.01 -22.27
CA ALA A 403 9.18 3.66 -21.44
C ALA A 403 9.14 3.13 -19.99
N ALA A 404 7.94 2.98 -19.41
CA ALA A 404 7.79 2.41 -18.07
C ALA A 404 8.33 0.98 -17.98
N LEU A 405 7.99 0.10 -18.92
CA LEU A 405 8.52 -1.27 -18.99
C LEU A 405 10.04 -1.32 -19.13
N SER A 406 10.63 -0.40 -19.90
CA SER A 406 12.08 -0.30 -20.07
C SER A 406 12.77 0.01 -18.74
N LEU A 407 12.24 0.97 -17.98
CA LEU A 407 12.78 1.38 -16.68
C LEU A 407 12.63 0.29 -15.62
N TYR A 408 11.46 -0.36 -15.54
CA TYR A 408 11.27 -1.51 -14.65
C TYR A 408 12.23 -2.66 -14.98
N ARG A 409 12.46 -2.93 -16.27
CA ARG A 409 13.43 -3.96 -16.71
C ARG A 409 14.84 -3.63 -16.26
N GLN A 410 15.24 -2.35 -16.35
CA GLN A 410 16.55 -1.89 -15.84
C GLN A 410 16.67 -2.07 -14.32
N ALA A 411 15.62 -1.75 -13.56
CA ALA A 411 15.61 -1.94 -12.12
C ALA A 411 15.65 -3.43 -11.73
N ALA A 412 14.87 -4.27 -12.42
CA ALA A 412 14.88 -5.73 -12.23
C ALA A 412 16.24 -6.36 -12.53
N ALA A 413 16.91 -5.94 -13.60
CA ALA A 413 18.27 -6.39 -13.94
C ALA A 413 19.32 -6.02 -12.87
N ARG A 414 19.02 -5.04 -12.02
CA ARG A 414 19.84 -4.66 -10.85
C ARG A 414 19.37 -5.34 -9.56
N GLY A 415 18.52 -6.36 -9.64
CA GLY A 415 18.06 -7.15 -8.50
C GLY A 415 16.84 -6.57 -7.75
N ASP A 416 16.13 -5.60 -8.32
CA ASP A 416 14.87 -5.11 -7.75
C ASP A 416 13.71 -6.04 -8.12
N VAL A 417 13.41 -6.98 -7.24
CA VAL A 417 12.38 -8.01 -7.47
C VAL A 417 10.99 -7.39 -7.64
N GLY A 418 10.69 -6.32 -6.90
CA GLY A 418 9.40 -5.62 -7.01
C GLY A 418 9.13 -5.05 -8.40
N SER A 419 10.17 -4.70 -9.15
CA SER A 419 10.04 -4.24 -10.54
C SER A 419 9.47 -5.31 -11.47
N LEU A 420 9.74 -6.60 -11.24
CA LEU A 420 9.12 -7.70 -12.00
C LEU A 420 7.60 -7.72 -11.77
N THR A 421 7.18 -7.52 -10.53
CA THR A 421 5.77 -7.46 -10.14
C THR A 421 5.07 -6.25 -10.78
N GLU A 422 5.69 -5.07 -10.74
CA GLU A 422 5.14 -3.86 -11.37
C GLU A 422 5.09 -3.98 -12.91
N MET A 423 6.11 -4.58 -13.55
CA MET A 423 6.06 -4.91 -14.98
C MET A 423 4.86 -5.78 -15.34
N ALA A 424 4.66 -6.84 -14.57
CA ALA A 424 3.55 -7.76 -14.81
C ALA A 424 2.19 -7.07 -14.63
N LYS A 425 2.01 -6.29 -13.55
CA LYS A 425 0.78 -5.49 -13.34
C LYS A 425 0.53 -4.55 -14.51
N LEU A 426 1.58 -3.89 -15.02
CA LEU A 426 1.47 -2.99 -16.15
C LEU A 426 1.07 -3.72 -17.44
N LEU A 427 1.68 -4.88 -17.74
CA LEU A 427 1.32 -5.70 -18.89
C LEU A 427 -0.13 -6.21 -18.82
N LEU A 428 -0.61 -6.59 -17.62
CA LEU A 428 -1.98 -7.01 -17.41
C LEU A 428 -2.99 -5.86 -17.54
N ALA A 429 -2.58 -4.64 -17.20
CA ALA A 429 -3.42 -3.45 -17.36
C ALA A 429 -3.62 -3.07 -18.85
N TYR A 430 -2.76 -3.56 -19.75
CA TYR A 430 -2.82 -3.30 -21.20
C TYR A 430 -2.93 -4.60 -22.02
N PRO A 431 -4.03 -5.36 -21.92
CA PRO A 431 -4.20 -6.68 -22.57
C PRO A 431 -4.12 -6.61 -24.09
N ALA A 432 -4.41 -5.46 -24.70
CA ALA A 432 -4.24 -5.24 -26.14
C ALA A 432 -2.79 -5.44 -26.64
N MET A 433 -1.81 -5.44 -25.74
CA MET A 433 -0.42 -5.76 -26.10
C MET A 433 -0.18 -7.26 -26.30
N GLY A 434 -1.13 -8.14 -25.94
CA GLY A 434 -1.01 -9.59 -26.11
C GLY A 434 0.10 -10.26 -25.28
N ARG A 435 0.54 -9.63 -24.16
CA ARG A 435 1.72 -10.06 -23.40
C ARG A 435 1.37 -10.66 -22.01
N SER A 436 0.18 -11.24 -21.88
CA SER A 436 -0.28 -11.82 -20.60
C SER A 436 0.60 -12.98 -20.12
N GLU A 437 1.13 -13.80 -21.02
CA GLU A 437 2.04 -14.89 -20.66
C GLU A 437 3.39 -14.37 -20.14
N GLU A 438 3.87 -13.27 -20.66
CA GLU A 438 5.07 -12.60 -20.17
C GLU A 438 4.84 -12.06 -18.75
N ALA A 439 3.69 -11.43 -18.51
CA ALA A 439 3.29 -10.98 -17.19
C ALA A 439 3.25 -12.14 -16.19
N LEU A 440 2.67 -13.28 -16.56
CA LEU A 440 2.62 -14.47 -15.73
C LEU A 440 4.02 -15.02 -15.40
N ARG A 441 4.95 -15.00 -16.36
CA ARG A 441 6.34 -15.41 -16.14
C ARG A 441 7.03 -14.51 -15.13
N HIS A 442 6.92 -13.19 -15.27
CA HIS A 442 7.51 -12.22 -14.33
C HIS A 442 6.94 -12.37 -12.92
N LEU A 443 5.62 -12.61 -12.77
CA LEU A 443 5.02 -12.87 -11.47
C LEU A 443 5.54 -14.16 -10.83
N LYS A 444 5.67 -15.24 -11.60
CA LYS A 444 6.21 -16.50 -11.09
C LYS A 444 7.68 -16.35 -10.68
N GLU A 445 8.46 -15.61 -11.45
CA GLU A 445 9.85 -15.30 -11.14
C GLU A 445 9.95 -14.49 -9.85
N ALA A 446 9.22 -13.38 -9.73
CA ALA A 446 9.19 -12.57 -8.52
C ALA A 446 8.72 -13.37 -7.29
N ALA A 447 7.68 -14.20 -7.45
CA ALA A 447 7.17 -15.07 -6.39
C ALA A 447 8.22 -16.12 -5.96
N SER A 448 9.00 -16.66 -6.88
CA SER A 448 10.10 -17.60 -6.57
C SER A 448 11.22 -16.94 -5.78
N LEU A 449 11.40 -15.62 -5.93
CA LEU A 449 12.34 -14.78 -5.18
C LEU A 449 11.75 -14.25 -3.85
N GLY A 450 10.53 -14.67 -3.51
CA GLY A 450 9.90 -14.34 -2.23
C GLY A 450 9.03 -13.08 -2.21
N ASP A 451 8.71 -12.48 -3.36
CA ASP A 451 7.84 -11.31 -3.44
C ASP A 451 6.39 -11.68 -3.09
N ALA A 452 5.94 -11.21 -1.93
CA ALA A 452 4.60 -11.49 -1.41
C ALA A 452 3.48 -10.83 -2.25
N ASP A 453 3.76 -9.68 -2.85
CA ASP A 453 2.83 -8.96 -3.73
C ASP A 453 2.63 -9.76 -5.04
N ALA A 454 3.71 -10.28 -5.63
CA ALA A 454 3.62 -11.15 -6.81
C ALA A 454 2.78 -12.40 -6.53
N MET A 455 2.98 -13.04 -5.36
CA MET A 455 2.18 -14.19 -4.94
C MET A 455 0.69 -13.80 -4.79
N GLY A 456 0.40 -12.62 -4.23
CA GLY A 456 -0.95 -12.09 -4.10
C GLY A 456 -1.61 -11.85 -5.47
N VAL A 457 -0.88 -11.24 -6.41
CA VAL A 457 -1.36 -11.04 -7.78
C VAL A 457 -1.58 -12.36 -8.52
N LEU A 458 -0.72 -13.36 -8.33
CA LEU A 458 -0.92 -14.71 -8.89
C LEU A 458 -2.19 -15.36 -8.36
N ALA A 459 -2.46 -15.22 -7.06
CA ALA A 459 -3.69 -15.72 -6.46
C ALA A 459 -4.94 -15.07 -7.10
N GLU A 460 -4.93 -13.75 -7.26
CA GLU A 460 -6.02 -13.01 -7.91
C GLU A 460 -6.16 -13.42 -9.40
N LEU A 461 -5.06 -13.61 -10.12
CA LEU A 461 -5.07 -14.01 -11.52
C LEU A 461 -5.71 -15.39 -11.71
N TYR A 462 -5.31 -16.37 -10.90
CA TYR A 462 -5.89 -17.70 -10.99
C TYR A 462 -7.32 -17.78 -10.45
N ALA A 463 -7.69 -16.88 -9.52
CA ALA A 463 -9.05 -16.84 -9.01
C ALA A 463 -10.04 -16.24 -10.00
N CYS A 464 -9.72 -15.13 -10.66
CA CYS A 464 -10.73 -14.29 -11.31
C CYS A 464 -10.29 -13.52 -12.56
N SER A 465 -9.09 -13.74 -13.09
CA SER A 465 -8.62 -13.01 -14.26
C SER A 465 -9.24 -13.52 -15.56
N THR A 466 -9.39 -12.60 -16.52
CA THR A 466 -9.69 -12.94 -17.92
C THR A 466 -8.41 -13.25 -18.71
N ALA A 467 -7.25 -12.86 -18.21
CA ALA A 467 -5.96 -13.01 -18.87
C ALA A 467 -5.37 -14.44 -18.75
N VAL A 468 -5.81 -15.19 -17.75
CA VAL A 468 -5.36 -16.57 -17.48
C VAL A 468 -6.60 -17.43 -17.22
N ALA A 469 -6.57 -18.69 -17.66
CA ALA A 469 -7.65 -19.63 -17.31
C ALA A 469 -7.77 -19.76 -15.78
N PRO A 470 -8.96 -19.60 -15.21
CA PRO A 470 -9.17 -19.73 -13.77
C PRO A 470 -8.79 -21.12 -13.29
N ASP A 471 -8.02 -21.18 -12.22
CA ASP A 471 -7.62 -22.41 -11.53
C ASP A 471 -7.77 -22.18 -10.01
N PRO A 472 -8.89 -22.58 -9.41
CA PRO A 472 -9.14 -22.37 -7.99
C PRO A 472 -8.09 -23.02 -7.08
N VAL A 473 -7.52 -24.14 -7.50
CA VAL A 473 -6.48 -24.85 -6.73
C VAL A 473 -5.20 -24.04 -6.72
N GLN A 474 -4.77 -23.52 -7.87
CA GLN A 474 -3.61 -22.64 -7.92
C GLN A 474 -3.87 -21.31 -7.19
N ALA A 475 -5.08 -20.77 -7.31
CA ALA A 475 -5.46 -19.57 -6.57
C ALA A 475 -5.29 -19.73 -5.06
N GLU A 476 -5.78 -20.85 -4.49
CA GLU A 476 -5.64 -21.16 -3.07
C GLU A 476 -4.18 -21.38 -2.66
N VAL A 477 -3.41 -22.09 -3.46
CA VAL A 477 -1.97 -22.31 -3.20
C VAL A 477 -1.21 -20.99 -3.16
N TRP A 478 -1.44 -20.10 -4.13
CA TRP A 478 -0.77 -18.81 -4.16
C TRP A 478 -1.28 -17.85 -3.09
N LEU A 479 -2.57 -17.89 -2.77
CA LEU A 479 -3.17 -17.12 -1.68
C LEU A 479 -2.52 -17.50 -0.33
N THR A 480 -2.36 -18.79 -0.08
CA THR A 480 -1.72 -19.30 1.13
C THR A 480 -0.25 -18.89 1.19
N ARG A 481 0.51 -19.06 0.11
CA ARG A 481 1.92 -18.66 0.04
C ARG A 481 2.09 -17.14 0.23
N ALA A 482 1.22 -16.34 -0.39
CA ALA A 482 1.23 -14.89 -0.22
C ALA A 482 0.99 -14.50 1.25
N ALA A 483 0.04 -15.13 1.91
CA ALA A 483 -0.23 -14.89 3.32
C ALA A 483 0.96 -15.30 4.21
N GLU A 484 1.58 -16.45 3.96
CA GLU A 484 2.78 -16.91 4.67
C GLU A 484 3.97 -15.97 4.45
N ALA A 485 4.09 -15.38 3.26
CA ALA A 485 5.08 -14.36 2.94
C ALA A 485 4.74 -12.98 3.53
N GLY A 486 3.55 -12.80 4.11
CA GLY A 486 3.12 -11.57 4.78
C GLY A 486 2.32 -10.60 3.91
N HIS A 487 1.73 -11.06 2.78
CA HIS A 487 0.83 -10.22 1.99
C HIS A 487 -0.50 -10.01 2.72
N VAL A 488 -0.74 -8.80 3.20
CA VAL A 488 -1.85 -8.46 4.12
C VAL A 488 -3.22 -8.77 3.54
N ARG A 489 -3.45 -8.49 2.25
CA ARG A 489 -4.74 -8.77 1.59
C ARG A 489 -5.02 -10.26 1.56
N SER A 490 -4.00 -11.09 1.28
CA SER A 490 -4.14 -12.56 1.28
C SER A 490 -4.42 -13.08 2.68
N ILE A 491 -3.76 -12.56 3.72
CA ILE A 491 -4.03 -12.92 5.11
C ILE A 491 -5.49 -12.57 5.47
N SER A 492 -5.95 -11.37 5.09
CA SER A 492 -7.33 -10.94 5.33
C SER A 492 -8.35 -11.79 4.57
N ALA A 493 -8.05 -12.18 3.32
CA ALA A 493 -8.91 -13.04 2.51
C ALA A 493 -9.06 -14.42 3.15
N ILE A 494 -7.95 -15.06 3.55
CA ILE A 494 -7.99 -16.36 4.23
C ILE A 494 -8.71 -16.25 5.57
N ALA A 495 -8.47 -15.20 6.36
CA ALA A 495 -9.16 -14.99 7.62
C ALA A 495 -10.68 -14.85 7.46
N ASN A 496 -11.13 -14.27 6.36
CA ASN A 496 -12.57 -14.15 6.06
C ASN A 496 -13.18 -15.47 5.54
N GLN A 497 -12.39 -16.33 4.89
CA GLN A 497 -12.82 -17.63 4.36
C GLN A 497 -12.81 -18.73 5.41
N ALA A 498 -11.89 -18.67 6.36
CA ALA A 498 -11.60 -19.77 7.28
C ALA A 498 -12.70 -20.01 8.34
N GLY A 499 -13.66 -19.12 8.49
CA GLY A 499 -14.66 -19.25 9.56
C GLY A 499 -13.97 -19.41 10.93
N ASP A 500 -14.43 -20.39 11.71
CA ASP A 500 -13.94 -20.68 13.06
C ASP A 500 -12.84 -21.77 13.10
N ASP A 501 -12.16 -22.09 12.00
CA ASP A 501 -11.07 -23.09 12.00
C ASP A 501 -9.86 -22.59 12.81
N PRO A 502 -9.57 -23.18 13.99
CA PRO A 502 -8.53 -22.70 14.88
C PRO A 502 -7.12 -22.85 14.28
N ALA A 503 -6.86 -23.84 13.42
CA ALA A 503 -5.55 -24.09 12.84
C ALA A 503 -5.23 -23.01 11.78
N VAL A 504 -6.22 -22.63 10.98
CA VAL A 504 -6.09 -21.53 10.02
C VAL A 504 -5.93 -20.20 10.74
N ALA A 505 -6.73 -19.94 11.77
CA ALA A 505 -6.64 -18.73 12.58
C ALA A 505 -5.24 -18.58 13.21
N GLN A 506 -4.65 -19.65 13.74
CA GLN A 506 -3.32 -19.64 14.34
C GLN A 506 -2.21 -19.35 13.31
N ARG A 507 -2.28 -19.94 12.11
CA ARG A 507 -1.34 -19.67 11.02
C ARG A 507 -1.40 -18.19 10.61
N ASN A 508 -2.62 -17.66 10.46
CA ASN A 508 -2.85 -16.26 10.10
C ASN A 508 -2.30 -15.31 11.16
N ALA A 509 -2.55 -15.57 12.44
CA ALA A 509 -2.03 -14.76 13.53
C ALA A 509 -0.49 -14.73 13.56
N LYS A 510 0.17 -15.85 13.29
CA LYS A 510 1.64 -15.91 13.15
C LYS A 510 2.15 -15.10 11.96
N ALA A 511 1.46 -15.13 10.82
CA ALA A 511 1.81 -14.35 9.64
C ALA A 511 1.63 -12.85 9.89
N LEU A 512 0.53 -12.46 10.54
CA LEU A 512 0.26 -11.08 10.96
C LEU A 512 1.33 -10.57 11.94
N LEU A 513 1.74 -11.39 12.90
CA LEU A 513 2.78 -11.01 13.85
C LEU A 513 4.10 -10.68 13.13
N ARG A 514 4.56 -11.56 12.24
CA ARG A 514 5.78 -11.31 11.45
C ARG A 514 5.69 -10.05 10.58
N ALA A 515 4.54 -9.76 10.00
CA ALA A 515 4.33 -8.55 9.20
C ALA A 515 4.30 -7.30 10.09
N ALA A 516 3.65 -7.37 11.24
CA ALA A 516 3.59 -6.30 12.23
C ALA A 516 4.98 -5.97 12.81
N GLU A 517 5.79 -7.00 13.13
CA GLU A 517 7.18 -6.84 13.59
C GLU A 517 8.08 -6.17 12.54
N ARG A 518 7.77 -6.33 11.25
CA ARG A 518 8.43 -5.63 10.14
C ARG A 518 7.92 -4.20 9.90
N GLY A 519 6.98 -3.73 10.71
CA GLY A 519 6.44 -2.39 10.66
C GLY A 519 5.17 -2.21 9.81
N ASP A 520 4.56 -3.31 9.31
CA ASP A 520 3.31 -3.20 8.57
C ASP A 520 2.12 -2.86 9.47
N ARG A 521 1.63 -1.64 9.35
CA ARG A 521 0.60 -1.08 10.23
C ARG A 521 -0.78 -1.70 10.04
N GLU A 522 -1.11 -2.15 8.82
CA GLU A 522 -2.38 -2.84 8.56
C GLU A 522 -2.40 -4.20 9.26
N SER A 523 -1.28 -4.94 9.21
CA SER A 523 -1.11 -6.18 9.98
C SER A 523 -1.20 -5.95 11.49
N MET A 524 -0.67 -4.83 12.01
CA MET A 524 -0.82 -4.48 13.43
C MET A 524 -2.28 -4.29 13.83
N ILE A 525 -3.11 -3.67 12.98
CA ILE A 525 -4.55 -3.52 13.22
C ILE A 525 -5.26 -4.88 13.20
N LEU A 526 -4.94 -5.73 12.23
CA LEU A 526 -5.52 -7.08 12.15
C LEU A 526 -5.10 -7.94 13.36
N LEU A 527 -3.84 -7.87 13.76
CA LEU A 527 -3.30 -8.57 14.92
C LEU A 527 -3.93 -8.06 16.23
N SER A 528 -4.12 -6.74 16.37
CA SER A 528 -4.87 -6.14 17.49
C SER A 528 -6.29 -6.72 17.59
N SER A 529 -6.95 -6.90 16.45
CA SER A 529 -8.28 -7.51 16.43
C SER A 529 -8.23 -9.00 16.81
N ALA A 530 -7.21 -9.74 16.38
CA ALA A 530 -7.01 -11.15 16.74
C ALA A 530 -6.78 -11.32 18.25
N TYR A 531 -5.95 -10.48 18.89
CA TYR A 531 -5.75 -10.47 20.34
C TYR A 531 -7.02 -10.14 21.11
N ARG A 532 -7.87 -9.24 20.60
CA ARG A 532 -9.14 -8.91 21.23
C ARG A 532 -10.15 -10.05 21.18
N SER A 533 -10.25 -10.74 20.05
CA SER A 533 -11.22 -11.81 19.86
C SER A 533 -10.71 -13.18 20.32
N GLY A 534 -9.42 -13.34 20.60
CA GLY A 534 -8.81 -14.65 20.86
C GLY A 534 -8.68 -15.54 19.61
N LEU A 535 -8.81 -14.98 18.39
CA LEU A 535 -8.80 -15.74 17.16
C LEU A 535 -7.37 -16.05 16.73
N GLY A 536 -6.96 -17.29 16.92
CA GLY A 536 -5.62 -17.79 16.56
C GLY A 536 -4.51 -17.36 17.52
N VAL A 537 -4.81 -16.57 18.53
CA VAL A 537 -3.96 -16.18 19.67
C VAL A 537 -4.76 -16.19 20.96
N THR A 538 -4.10 -16.30 22.09
CA THR A 538 -4.78 -16.10 23.39
C THR A 538 -5.30 -14.67 23.48
N MET A 539 -6.53 -14.51 23.98
CA MET A 539 -7.13 -13.20 24.16
C MET A 539 -6.26 -12.37 25.11
N ASP A 540 -5.85 -11.18 24.67
CA ASP A 540 -5.01 -10.24 25.41
C ASP A 540 -5.37 -8.80 25.00
N GLU A 541 -6.13 -8.13 25.87
CA GLU A 541 -6.58 -6.75 25.63
C GLU A 541 -5.42 -5.75 25.66
N ALA A 542 -4.40 -6.00 26.51
CA ALA A 542 -3.23 -5.14 26.61
C ALA A 542 -2.38 -5.23 25.31
N ALA A 543 -2.13 -6.44 24.81
CA ALA A 543 -1.46 -6.62 23.52
C ALA A 543 -2.28 -6.00 22.37
N SER A 544 -3.60 -6.16 22.39
CA SER A 544 -4.50 -5.54 21.41
C SER A 544 -4.36 -4.01 21.41
N ALA A 545 -4.40 -3.38 22.59
CA ALA A 545 -4.26 -1.93 22.72
C ALA A 545 -2.88 -1.45 22.23
N ARG A 546 -1.81 -2.13 22.63
CA ARG A 546 -0.42 -1.80 22.26
C ARG A 546 -0.21 -1.83 20.74
N TRP A 547 -0.64 -2.89 20.05
CA TRP A 547 -0.49 -2.98 18.59
C TRP A 547 -1.28 -1.90 17.86
N ARG A 548 -2.48 -1.56 18.36
CA ARG A 548 -3.29 -0.47 17.82
C ARG A 548 -2.62 0.89 18.01
N GLU A 549 -2.03 1.15 19.18
CA GLU A 549 -1.30 2.38 19.47
C GLU A 549 -0.11 2.56 18.51
N ILE A 550 0.71 1.51 18.33
CA ILE A 550 1.85 1.52 17.40
C ILE A 550 1.38 1.76 15.95
N ALA A 551 0.29 1.10 15.53
CA ALA A 551 -0.26 1.25 14.19
C ALA A 551 -0.74 2.67 13.89
N LEU A 552 -1.27 3.37 14.89
CA LEU A 552 -1.83 4.72 14.78
C LEU A 552 -0.83 5.84 15.10
N ALA A 553 0.39 5.51 15.52
CA ALA A 553 1.44 6.49 15.76
C ALA A 553 1.77 7.28 14.48
N PRO A 554 2.22 8.55 14.57
CA PRO A 554 2.60 9.36 13.40
C PRO A 554 3.59 8.63 12.48
N GLY A 555 3.43 8.78 11.15
CA GLY A 555 4.33 8.20 10.16
C GLY A 555 3.62 7.57 8.97
N GLU A 556 4.40 7.06 8.02
CA GLU A 556 3.90 6.47 6.77
C GLU A 556 2.94 5.29 7.03
N GLY A 557 1.82 5.24 6.29
CA GLY A 557 0.82 4.19 6.41
C GLY A 557 -0.20 4.35 7.56
N ARG A 558 -0.08 5.40 8.40
CA ARG A 558 -1.01 5.69 9.49
C ARG A 558 -2.45 5.82 9.00
N THR A 559 -2.69 6.61 7.96
CA THR A 559 -4.05 6.83 7.43
C THR A 559 -4.69 5.54 6.95
N ARG A 560 -3.94 4.66 6.28
CA ARG A 560 -4.43 3.33 5.86
C ARG A 560 -4.83 2.46 7.05
N ALA A 561 -4.01 2.47 8.12
CA ALA A 561 -4.34 1.76 9.35
C ALA A 561 -5.62 2.32 10.01
N MET A 562 -5.78 3.66 10.04
CA MET A 562 -7.00 4.32 10.53
C MET A 562 -8.23 3.92 9.74
N VAL A 563 -8.15 3.93 8.41
CA VAL A 563 -9.25 3.50 7.51
C VAL A 563 -9.61 2.04 7.73
N LEU A 564 -8.60 1.15 7.85
CA LEU A 564 -8.84 -0.27 8.10
C LEU A 564 -9.52 -0.49 9.45
N LEU A 565 -9.04 0.17 10.50
CA LEU A 565 -9.65 0.07 11.83
C LEU A 565 -11.09 0.59 11.83
N ALA A 566 -11.34 1.74 11.21
CA ALA A 566 -12.68 2.31 11.09
C ALA A 566 -13.65 1.38 10.37
N ARG A 567 -13.24 0.76 9.26
CA ARG A 567 -14.05 -0.26 8.56
C ARG A 567 -14.40 -1.43 9.48
N ARG A 568 -13.44 -1.95 10.24
CA ARG A 568 -13.68 -3.05 11.18
C ARG A 568 -14.59 -2.66 12.34
N MET A 569 -14.57 -1.40 12.78
CA MET A 569 -15.50 -0.86 13.78
C MET A 569 -16.92 -0.75 13.20
N LEU A 570 -17.06 -0.34 11.96
CA LEU A 570 -18.35 -0.29 11.26
C LEU A 570 -18.93 -1.68 11.00
N ASP A 571 -18.10 -2.66 10.67
CA ASP A 571 -18.51 -4.06 10.45
C ASP A 571 -18.77 -4.82 11.76
N GLY A 572 -18.48 -4.24 12.92
CA GLY A 572 -18.59 -4.88 14.22
C GLY A 572 -17.51 -5.95 14.51
N LYS A 573 -16.56 -6.15 13.62
CA LYS A 573 -15.46 -7.14 13.74
C LYS A 573 -14.39 -6.75 14.77
N SER A 574 -14.54 -5.61 15.42
CA SER A 574 -13.63 -5.09 16.46
C SER A 574 -14.22 -5.08 17.86
N GLY A 575 -15.21 -5.96 18.13
CA GLY A 575 -15.83 -6.05 19.46
C GLY A 575 -17.17 -5.34 19.59
N GLY A 576 -17.88 -5.15 18.49
CA GLY A 576 -19.16 -4.45 18.37
C GLY A 576 -19.07 -3.32 17.34
N ARG A 577 -20.24 -2.91 16.83
CA ARG A 577 -20.32 -1.78 15.89
C ARG A 577 -20.12 -0.47 16.65
N ASP A 578 -19.05 0.25 16.34
CA ASP A 578 -18.74 1.57 16.89
C ASP A 578 -18.63 2.60 15.78
N GLU A 579 -19.74 3.23 15.48
CA GLU A 579 -19.86 4.21 14.41
C GLU A 579 -19.23 5.55 14.79
N ALA A 580 -19.27 5.95 16.05
CA ALA A 580 -18.70 7.19 16.55
C ALA A 580 -17.16 7.14 16.51
N GLY A 581 -16.57 6.06 17.02
CA GLY A 581 -15.12 5.85 16.95
C GLY A 581 -14.61 5.74 15.51
N ALA A 582 -15.34 5.04 14.64
CA ALA A 582 -15.01 4.95 13.22
C ALA A 582 -15.04 6.33 12.55
N ARG A 583 -16.06 7.15 12.81
CA ARG A 583 -16.18 8.52 12.30
C ARG A 583 -14.98 9.37 12.70
N THR A 584 -14.59 9.34 13.96
CA THR A 584 -13.43 10.10 14.47
C THR A 584 -12.13 9.73 13.74
N LEU A 585 -11.87 8.42 13.55
CA LEU A 585 -10.71 7.95 12.81
C LEU A 585 -10.73 8.38 11.34
N LEU A 586 -11.88 8.27 10.68
CA LEU A 586 -12.04 8.67 9.29
C LEU A 586 -11.92 10.19 9.12
N GLU A 587 -12.43 10.99 10.06
CA GLU A 587 -12.25 12.45 10.04
C GLU A 587 -10.77 12.83 10.15
N ALA A 588 -10.04 12.21 11.06
CA ALA A 588 -8.60 12.46 11.19
C ALA A 588 -7.81 12.05 9.93
N ALA A 589 -8.10 10.88 9.34
CA ALA A 589 -7.43 10.43 8.12
C ALA A 589 -7.84 11.27 6.90
N ALA A 590 -9.08 11.75 6.82
CA ALA A 590 -9.55 12.62 5.75
C ALA A 590 -8.92 14.02 5.81
N GLN A 591 -8.62 14.54 7.01
CA GLN A 591 -7.84 15.77 7.19
C GLN A 591 -6.42 15.65 6.64
N GLU A 592 -5.83 14.45 6.67
CA GLU A 592 -4.55 14.14 6.01
C GLU A 592 -4.71 13.89 4.49
N SER A 593 -5.88 14.22 3.92
CA SER A 593 -6.21 14.08 2.49
C SER A 593 -6.13 12.65 1.94
N ASP A 594 -6.35 11.63 2.78
CA ASP A 594 -6.41 10.24 2.32
C ASP A 594 -7.69 9.97 1.52
N PRO A 595 -7.62 9.59 0.23
CA PRO A 595 -8.81 9.42 -0.60
C PRO A 595 -9.73 8.28 -0.14
N ASN A 596 -9.20 7.25 0.51
CA ASN A 596 -10.02 6.16 1.02
C ASN A 596 -10.76 6.56 2.29
N ALA A 597 -10.14 7.38 3.15
CA ALA A 597 -10.79 7.95 4.31
C ALA A 597 -11.93 8.90 3.88
N GLN A 598 -11.68 9.76 2.89
CA GLN A 598 -12.71 10.64 2.31
C GLN A 598 -13.86 9.84 1.70
N LEU A 599 -13.59 8.72 1.02
CA LEU A 599 -14.62 7.82 0.50
C LEU A 599 -15.47 7.23 1.61
N GLU A 600 -14.85 6.62 2.64
CA GLU A 600 -15.59 5.93 3.70
C GLU A 600 -16.37 6.90 4.58
N LEU A 601 -15.76 8.03 4.94
CA LEU A 601 -16.44 9.10 5.68
C LEU A 601 -17.59 9.69 4.87
N GLY A 602 -17.36 9.96 3.58
CA GLY A 602 -18.38 10.46 2.67
C GLY A 602 -19.58 9.54 2.59
N ARG A 603 -19.36 8.23 2.43
CA ARG A 603 -20.41 7.20 2.44
C ARG A 603 -21.16 7.17 3.77
N LEU A 604 -20.43 7.22 4.88
CA LEU A 604 -21.02 7.21 6.22
C LEU A 604 -21.97 8.39 6.43
N LEU A 605 -21.53 9.59 6.08
CA LEU A 605 -22.29 10.83 6.25
C LEU A 605 -23.53 10.88 5.34
N VAL A 606 -23.41 10.37 4.11
CA VAL A 606 -24.54 10.30 3.16
C VAL A 606 -25.57 9.24 3.57
N ALA A 607 -25.11 8.09 4.11
CA ALA A 607 -25.99 7.01 4.55
C ALA A 607 -26.79 7.37 5.80
N GLN A 608 -26.24 8.16 6.70
CA GLN A 608 -26.95 8.72 7.83
C GLN A 608 -27.97 9.72 7.31
N ARG A 609 -29.27 9.39 7.36
CA ARG A 609 -30.38 10.32 7.04
C ARG A 609 -30.45 11.48 8.07
N GLY A 610 -29.30 12.07 8.38
CA GLY A 610 -29.07 13.13 9.34
C GLY A 610 -29.36 14.53 8.81
N ARG A 611 -28.69 15.51 9.40
CA ARG A 611 -28.80 16.92 9.01
C ARG A 611 -28.34 17.11 7.58
N SER A 612 -28.99 18.00 6.84
CA SER A 612 -28.64 18.36 5.46
C SER A 612 -27.14 18.74 5.30
N GLU A 613 -26.56 19.33 6.34
CA GLU A 613 -25.14 19.73 6.40
C GLU A 613 -24.18 18.53 6.35
N ASP A 614 -24.46 17.46 7.11
CA ASP A 614 -23.65 16.24 7.09
C ASP A 614 -23.67 15.57 5.71
N VAL A 615 -24.84 15.54 5.06
CA VAL A 615 -24.97 15.00 3.71
C VAL A 615 -24.14 15.83 2.71
N MET A 616 -24.19 17.16 2.78
CA MET A 616 -23.43 18.03 1.90
C MET A 616 -21.93 17.87 2.11
N LYS A 617 -21.46 17.75 3.37
CA LYS A 617 -20.08 17.45 3.70
C LYS A 617 -19.67 16.06 3.15
N GLY A 618 -20.55 15.08 3.24
CA GLY A 618 -20.34 13.75 2.68
C GLY A 618 -20.15 13.78 1.16
N VAL A 619 -21.02 14.50 0.44
CA VAL A 619 -20.89 14.68 -1.02
C VAL A 619 -19.59 15.39 -1.40
N GLN A 620 -19.19 16.41 -0.65
CA GLN A 620 -17.93 17.12 -0.88
C GLN A 620 -16.73 16.18 -0.72
N LEU A 621 -16.67 15.36 0.34
CA LEU A 621 -15.61 14.37 0.56
C LEU A 621 -15.54 13.31 -0.55
N LEU A 622 -16.72 12.82 -1.00
CA LEU A 622 -16.78 11.91 -2.15
C LEU A 622 -16.22 12.57 -3.42
N ARG A 623 -16.49 13.84 -3.64
CA ARG A 623 -15.97 14.61 -4.78
C ARG A 623 -14.46 14.77 -4.71
N GLU A 624 -13.91 15.09 -3.54
CA GLU A 624 -12.46 15.19 -3.31
C GLU A 624 -11.76 13.85 -3.57
N SER A 625 -12.28 12.77 -3.00
CA SER A 625 -11.80 11.42 -3.26
C SER A 625 -11.86 11.04 -4.75
N ALA A 626 -12.96 11.39 -5.43
CA ALA A 626 -13.11 11.16 -6.86
C ALA A 626 -12.12 11.99 -7.69
N SER A 627 -11.83 13.23 -7.31
CA SER A 627 -10.83 14.08 -7.98
C SER A 627 -9.41 13.53 -7.81
N ALA A 628 -9.14 12.81 -6.71
CA ALA A 628 -7.90 12.06 -6.51
C ALA A 628 -7.84 10.73 -7.30
N GLY A 629 -8.83 10.45 -8.17
CA GLY A 629 -8.85 9.27 -9.02
C GLY A 629 -9.52 8.03 -8.40
N ASN A 630 -10.15 8.14 -7.24
CA ASN A 630 -10.79 7.00 -6.59
C ASN A 630 -12.06 6.58 -7.32
N ALA A 631 -11.98 5.48 -8.08
CA ALA A 631 -13.10 4.96 -8.87
C ALA A 631 -14.32 4.53 -8.02
N ALA A 632 -14.09 4.11 -6.77
CA ALA A 632 -15.18 3.76 -5.86
C ALA A 632 -15.94 4.99 -5.35
N ALA A 633 -15.25 6.13 -5.19
CA ALA A 633 -15.89 7.41 -4.86
C ALA A 633 -16.71 7.95 -6.04
N MET A 634 -16.20 7.81 -7.27
CA MET A 634 -16.94 8.16 -8.48
C MET A 634 -18.22 7.34 -8.61
N LEU A 635 -18.16 6.02 -8.31
CA LEU A 635 -19.36 5.17 -8.30
C LEU A 635 -20.31 5.57 -7.17
N ALA A 636 -19.81 5.86 -5.97
CA ALA A 636 -20.65 6.32 -4.87
C ALA A 636 -21.40 7.62 -5.22
N LEU A 637 -20.74 8.57 -5.87
CA LEU A 637 -21.40 9.77 -6.41
C LEU A 637 -22.46 9.42 -7.45
N ALA A 638 -22.19 8.47 -8.35
CA ALA A 638 -23.14 8.06 -9.40
C ALA A 638 -24.43 7.45 -8.84
N GLU A 639 -24.43 6.96 -7.61
CA GLU A 639 -25.56 6.35 -6.92
C GLU A 639 -26.40 7.35 -6.11
N LEU A 640 -25.95 8.62 -6.00
CA LEU A 640 -26.67 9.66 -5.24
C LEU A 640 -27.92 10.16 -5.98
N PRO A 641 -28.95 10.59 -5.24
CA PRO A 641 -30.09 11.28 -5.80
C PRO A 641 -29.70 12.54 -6.57
N ASN A 642 -30.42 12.85 -7.66
CA ASN A 642 -30.13 14.00 -8.52
C ASN A 642 -30.06 15.34 -7.75
N ALA A 643 -30.89 15.52 -6.71
CA ALA A 643 -30.86 16.72 -5.88
C ALA A 643 -29.51 16.93 -5.16
N GLN A 644 -28.84 15.84 -4.77
CA GLN A 644 -27.52 15.87 -4.11
C GLN A 644 -26.37 16.01 -5.13
N LEU A 645 -26.60 15.59 -6.39
CA LEU A 645 -25.63 15.68 -7.47
C LEU A 645 -25.44 17.08 -8.03
N GLN A 646 -26.41 17.98 -7.88
CA GLN A 646 -26.38 19.33 -8.43
C GLN A 646 -25.11 20.11 -8.03
N VAL A 647 -24.62 19.91 -6.80
CA VAL A 647 -23.40 20.55 -6.29
C VAL A 647 -22.12 19.99 -6.90
N THR A 648 -22.19 18.86 -7.62
CA THR A 648 -20.99 18.21 -8.19
C THR A 648 -20.70 18.66 -9.62
N GLY A 649 -21.64 19.31 -10.30
CA GLY A 649 -21.53 19.75 -11.68
C GLY A 649 -21.57 18.61 -12.71
N LYS A 650 -21.84 17.36 -12.28
CA LYS A 650 -21.95 16.17 -13.14
C LYS A 650 -23.19 15.38 -12.80
N THR A 651 -23.77 14.73 -13.80
CA THR A 651 -24.87 13.77 -13.65
C THR A 651 -24.39 12.43 -13.10
N GLY A 652 -25.32 11.61 -12.56
CA GLY A 652 -25.00 10.26 -12.11
C GLY A 652 -24.44 9.37 -13.23
N LEU A 653 -24.92 9.57 -14.47
CA LEU A 653 -24.37 8.86 -15.64
C LEU A 653 -22.91 9.24 -15.92
N GLU A 654 -22.58 10.53 -15.90
CA GLU A 654 -21.20 10.99 -16.13
C GLU A 654 -20.25 10.51 -15.04
N TRP A 655 -20.69 10.49 -13.78
CA TRP A 655 -19.92 9.90 -12.70
C TRP A 655 -19.73 8.40 -12.87
N ARG A 656 -20.74 7.67 -13.32
CA ARG A 656 -20.64 6.22 -13.59
C ARG A 656 -19.69 5.94 -14.74
N GLN A 657 -19.73 6.76 -15.81
CA GLN A 657 -18.77 6.66 -16.91
C GLN A 657 -17.33 6.94 -16.45
N ALA A 658 -17.14 7.95 -15.60
CA ALA A 658 -15.83 8.25 -15.02
C ALA A 658 -15.33 7.10 -14.14
N ALA A 659 -16.19 6.51 -13.32
CA ALA A 659 -15.86 5.34 -12.50
C ALA A 659 -15.42 4.14 -13.35
N ALA A 660 -16.16 3.85 -14.41
CA ALA A 660 -15.82 2.76 -15.33
C ALA A 660 -14.51 3.03 -16.09
N ALA A 661 -14.26 4.28 -16.50
CA ALA A 661 -13.00 4.68 -17.12
C ALA A 661 -11.82 4.55 -16.14
N ALA A 662 -12.05 4.82 -14.85
CA ALA A 662 -11.07 4.63 -13.79
C ALA A 662 -10.92 3.16 -13.32
N GLY A 663 -11.56 2.20 -14.00
CA GLY A 663 -11.39 0.77 -13.75
C GLY A 663 -12.40 0.14 -12.78
N ASN A 664 -13.48 0.81 -12.44
CA ASN A 664 -14.53 0.22 -11.61
C ASN A 664 -15.37 -0.78 -12.42
N VAL A 665 -15.24 -2.07 -12.10
CA VAL A 665 -15.92 -3.18 -12.79
C VAL A 665 -17.43 -3.05 -12.72
N ARG A 666 -17.98 -2.76 -11.54
CA ARG A 666 -19.43 -2.64 -11.34
C ARG A 666 -20.04 -1.48 -12.12
N ALA A 667 -19.34 -0.33 -12.16
CA ALA A 667 -19.77 0.78 -13.00
C ALA A 667 -19.83 0.40 -14.49
N ALA A 668 -18.81 -0.31 -14.98
CA ALA A 668 -18.76 -0.77 -16.36
C ALA A 668 -19.85 -1.81 -16.68
N ILE A 669 -20.11 -2.79 -15.79
CA ILE A 669 -21.20 -3.76 -15.92
C ILE A 669 -22.57 -3.05 -15.96
N THR A 670 -22.78 -2.09 -15.06
CA THR A 670 -24.05 -1.34 -15.02
C THR A 670 -24.27 -0.55 -16.30
N LEU A 671 -23.21 0.07 -16.85
CA LEU A 671 -23.29 0.79 -18.13
C LEU A 671 -23.57 -0.15 -19.30
N ALA A 672 -22.93 -1.33 -19.35
CA ALA A 672 -23.22 -2.34 -20.36
C ALA A 672 -24.68 -2.83 -20.29
N ALA A 673 -25.18 -3.08 -19.06
CA ALA A 673 -26.55 -3.57 -18.84
C ALA A 673 -27.62 -2.52 -19.14
N SER A 674 -27.30 -1.22 -19.06
CA SER A 674 -28.19 -0.08 -19.28
C SER A 674 -27.96 0.65 -20.61
N ALA A 675 -27.09 0.13 -21.44
CA ALA A 675 -26.78 0.72 -22.75
C ALA A 675 -28.01 0.79 -23.66
N LYS A 676 -28.14 1.86 -24.43
CA LYS A 676 -29.29 2.12 -25.29
C LYS A 676 -29.23 1.32 -26.61
N ASP A 677 -28.03 0.96 -27.02
CA ASP A 677 -27.77 0.23 -28.25
C ASP A 677 -26.65 -0.78 -28.09
N GLU A 678 -26.55 -1.70 -29.05
CA GLU A 678 -25.54 -2.76 -29.04
C GLU A 678 -24.09 -2.24 -29.11
N PRO A 679 -23.74 -1.23 -29.93
CA PRO A 679 -22.38 -0.67 -29.95
C PRO A 679 -21.93 -0.07 -28.62
N GLU A 680 -22.83 0.61 -27.91
CA GLU A 680 -22.52 1.15 -26.57
C GLU A 680 -22.29 0.01 -25.58
N ALA A 681 -23.15 -1.01 -25.56
CA ALA A 681 -22.98 -2.19 -24.72
C ALA A 681 -21.67 -2.92 -25.02
N ALA A 682 -21.36 -3.16 -26.30
CA ALA A 682 -20.13 -3.83 -26.73
C ALA A 682 -18.87 -3.08 -26.28
N ARG A 683 -18.88 -1.74 -26.34
CA ARG A 683 -17.77 -0.92 -25.86
C ARG A 683 -17.49 -1.14 -24.37
N TRP A 684 -18.52 -1.19 -23.54
CA TRP A 684 -18.37 -1.43 -22.11
C TRP A 684 -18.00 -2.87 -21.80
N LEU A 685 -18.56 -3.86 -22.51
CA LEU A 685 -18.20 -5.27 -22.38
C LEU A 685 -16.72 -5.51 -22.74
N THR A 686 -16.23 -4.87 -23.81
CA THR A 686 -14.82 -4.90 -24.19
C THR A 686 -13.93 -4.30 -23.10
N ARG A 687 -14.37 -3.20 -22.49
CA ARG A 687 -13.65 -2.59 -21.36
C ARG A 687 -13.58 -3.54 -20.15
N ILE A 688 -14.70 -4.23 -19.83
CA ILE A 688 -14.75 -5.20 -18.72
C ILE A 688 -13.79 -6.37 -18.97
N ALA A 689 -13.61 -6.80 -20.21
CA ALA A 689 -12.66 -7.87 -20.53
C ALA A 689 -11.21 -7.56 -20.11
N SER A 690 -10.88 -6.29 -19.88
CA SER A 690 -9.57 -5.85 -19.37
C SER A 690 -9.51 -5.69 -17.86
N LEU A 691 -10.62 -5.93 -17.13
CA LEU A 691 -10.72 -5.71 -15.69
C LEU A 691 -10.89 -7.04 -14.94
N PRO A 692 -10.36 -7.18 -13.73
CA PRO A 692 -10.56 -8.38 -12.91
C PRO A 692 -12.01 -8.42 -12.39
N VAL A 693 -12.74 -9.49 -12.72
CA VAL A 693 -14.10 -9.74 -12.24
C VAL A 693 -14.03 -10.85 -11.20
N CYS A 694 -13.91 -10.45 -9.94
CA CYS A 694 -13.51 -11.35 -8.83
C CYS A 694 -14.64 -11.73 -7.88
N THR A 695 -15.79 -11.08 -7.93
CA THR A 695 -16.89 -11.44 -7.03
C THR A 695 -17.96 -12.22 -7.78
N THR A 696 -18.52 -13.24 -7.14
CA THR A 696 -19.67 -14.00 -7.69
C THR A 696 -20.77 -13.07 -8.14
N ARG A 697 -21.03 -12.00 -7.40
CA ARG A 697 -22.01 -10.99 -7.75
C ARG A 697 -21.69 -10.31 -9.08
N ASP A 698 -20.46 -9.81 -9.25
CA ASP A 698 -20.05 -9.13 -10.47
C ASP A 698 -20.04 -10.11 -11.67
N MET A 699 -19.70 -11.40 -11.43
CA MET A 699 -19.77 -12.44 -12.46
C MET A 699 -21.21 -12.69 -12.94
N VAL A 700 -22.18 -12.76 -12.01
CA VAL A 700 -23.60 -12.94 -12.34
C VAL A 700 -24.15 -11.70 -13.04
N GLU A 701 -23.89 -10.51 -12.52
CA GLU A 701 -24.33 -9.24 -13.13
C GLU A 701 -23.72 -9.08 -14.53
N LEU A 702 -22.47 -9.50 -14.74
CA LEU A 702 -21.84 -9.50 -16.06
C LEU A 702 -22.48 -10.53 -17.01
N ALA A 703 -22.80 -11.72 -16.53
CA ALA A 703 -23.53 -12.72 -17.30
C ALA A 703 -24.91 -12.19 -17.74
N GLN A 704 -25.60 -11.49 -16.84
CA GLN A 704 -26.88 -10.83 -17.16
C GLN A 704 -26.70 -9.71 -18.19
N ALA A 705 -25.63 -8.92 -18.11
CA ALA A 705 -25.32 -7.90 -19.09
C ALA A 705 -25.08 -8.51 -20.48
N TYR A 706 -24.27 -9.58 -20.57
CA TYR A 706 -24.09 -10.33 -21.82
C TYR A 706 -25.38 -10.97 -22.35
N HIS A 707 -26.23 -11.49 -21.45
CA HIS A 707 -27.50 -12.12 -21.85
C HIS A 707 -28.47 -11.13 -22.51
N LYS A 708 -28.45 -9.86 -22.08
CA LYS A 708 -29.32 -8.78 -22.63
C LYS A 708 -28.88 -8.28 -24.00
N VAL A 709 -27.57 -8.44 -24.34
CA VAL A 709 -27.03 -7.95 -25.61
C VAL A 709 -27.20 -9.05 -26.69
N PRO A 710 -27.83 -8.76 -27.84
CA PRO A 710 -27.99 -9.73 -28.94
C PRO A 710 -26.62 -10.20 -29.46
N GLY A 711 -26.53 -11.46 -29.83
CA GLY A 711 -25.37 -12.03 -30.53
C GLY A 711 -24.98 -13.42 -30.01
N PRO A 712 -24.44 -14.29 -30.87
CA PRO A 712 -24.06 -15.66 -30.48
C PRO A 712 -22.90 -15.68 -29.46
N ASP A 713 -21.90 -14.83 -29.65
CA ASP A 713 -20.73 -14.74 -28.74
C ASP A 713 -21.13 -14.22 -27.35
N HIS A 714 -22.16 -13.36 -27.28
CA HIS A 714 -22.66 -12.84 -26.02
C HIS A 714 -23.36 -13.92 -25.20
N LYS A 715 -24.12 -14.81 -25.84
CA LYS A 715 -24.76 -15.96 -25.16
C LYS A 715 -23.71 -16.93 -24.60
N GLU A 716 -22.64 -17.18 -25.36
CA GLU A 716 -21.53 -18.03 -24.90
C GLU A 716 -20.79 -17.40 -23.73
N ASN A 717 -20.52 -16.11 -23.79
CA ASN A 717 -19.93 -15.37 -22.68
C ASN A 717 -20.82 -15.38 -21.44
N ALA A 718 -22.14 -15.21 -21.58
CA ALA A 718 -23.06 -15.33 -20.46
C ALA A 718 -22.98 -16.70 -19.79
N ARG A 719 -22.93 -17.79 -20.58
CA ARG A 719 -22.72 -19.17 -20.06
C ARG A 719 -21.40 -19.32 -19.32
N LEU A 720 -20.32 -18.81 -19.90
CA LEU A 720 -18.99 -18.88 -19.30
C LEU A 720 -18.96 -18.19 -17.93
N TRP A 721 -19.53 -17.01 -17.83
CA TRP A 721 -19.57 -16.26 -16.58
C TRP A 721 -20.48 -16.90 -15.53
N MET A 722 -21.63 -17.44 -15.92
CA MET A 722 -22.48 -18.23 -15.01
C MET A 722 -21.76 -19.49 -14.51
N LYS A 723 -21.04 -20.21 -15.38
CA LYS A 723 -20.24 -21.37 -14.97
C LYS A 723 -19.14 -20.99 -13.99
N ARG A 724 -18.48 -19.85 -14.19
CA ARG A 724 -17.46 -19.29 -13.26
C ARG A 724 -18.08 -18.94 -11.91
N ALA A 725 -19.22 -18.24 -11.91
CA ALA A 725 -19.94 -17.90 -10.69
C ALA A 725 -20.33 -19.14 -9.87
N LEU A 726 -20.78 -20.19 -10.54
CA LEU A 726 -21.08 -21.48 -9.92
C LEU A 726 -19.85 -22.16 -9.32
N ALA A 727 -18.73 -22.18 -10.04
CA ALA A 727 -17.47 -22.76 -9.56
C ALA A 727 -16.93 -22.01 -8.33
N ASP A 728 -17.04 -20.69 -8.29
CA ASP A 728 -16.63 -19.85 -7.18
C ASP A 728 -17.40 -20.22 -5.89
N THR A 729 -18.70 -20.51 -5.98
CA THR A 729 -19.51 -20.91 -4.82
C THR A 729 -19.19 -22.32 -4.30
N GLN A 730 -18.55 -23.17 -5.10
CA GLN A 730 -18.11 -24.51 -4.66
C GLN A 730 -16.78 -24.46 -3.90
N GLY A 731 -15.92 -23.50 -4.19
CA GLY A 731 -14.59 -23.35 -3.57
C GLY A 731 -14.58 -22.46 -2.31
N SER A 732 -15.33 -21.37 -2.30
CA SER A 732 -15.23 -20.30 -1.26
C SER A 732 -16.19 -20.43 -0.07
N GLY A 733 -16.89 -21.57 0.07
CA GLY A 733 -17.99 -21.70 1.02
C GLY A 733 -19.29 -21.08 0.46
N ARG A 734 -20.45 -21.66 0.86
CA ARG A 734 -21.74 -21.31 0.30
C ARG A 734 -22.24 -19.94 0.76
N ASP A 735 -21.70 -18.84 0.18
CA ASP A 735 -22.24 -17.50 0.45
C ASP A 735 -23.72 -17.43 0.07
N PRO A 736 -24.63 -17.25 1.03
CA PRO A 736 -26.06 -17.18 0.76
C PRO A 736 -26.45 -16.08 -0.23
N SER A 737 -25.70 -14.97 -0.27
CA SER A 737 -25.94 -13.86 -1.17
C SER A 737 -25.62 -14.25 -2.62
N ALA A 738 -24.51 -14.93 -2.82
CA ALA A 738 -24.09 -15.42 -4.12
C ALA A 738 -25.08 -16.48 -4.66
N LEU A 739 -25.46 -17.44 -3.82
CA LEU A 739 -26.43 -18.50 -4.19
C LEU A 739 -27.78 -17.92 -4.60
N PHE A 740 -28.28 -16.90 -3.91
CA PHE A 740 -29.50 -16.23 -4.29
C PHE A 740 -29.42 -15.57 -5.68
N LEU A 741 -28.34 -14.86 -5.95
CA LEU A 741 -28.13 -14.17 -7.24
C LEU A 741 -28.00 -15.17 -8.38
N ILE A 742 -27.26 -16.26 -8.18
CA ILE A 742 -27.10 -17.34 -9.16
C ILE A 742 -28.46 -17.99 -9.43
N GLY A 743 -29.19 -18.42 -8.40
CA GLY A 743 -30.48 -19.08 -8.55
C GLY A 743 -31.47 -18.19 -9.28
N ARG A 744 -31.51 -16.89 -8.98
CA ARG A 744 -32.38 -15.94 -9.68
C ARG A 744 -31.98 -15.77 -11.16
N ALA A 745 -30.70 -15.64 -11.46
CA ALA A 745 -30.22 -15.55 -12.84
C ALA A 745 -30.50 -16.83 -13.64
N MET A 746 -30.45 -18.00 -12.99
CA MET A 746 -30.86 -19.28 -13.61
C MET A 746 -32.36 -19.36 -13.90
N VAL A 747 -33.23 -18.82 -13.02
CA VAL A 747 -34.67 -18.69 -13.31
C VAL A 747 -34.90 -17.81 -14.52
N GLU A 748 -34.12 -16.74 -14.68
CA GLU A 748 -34.18 -15.83 -15.84
C GLU A 748 -33.50 -16.43 -17.10
N GLU A 749 -33.01 -17.70 -17.06
CA GLU A 749 -32.33 -18.43 -18.12
C GLU A 749 -31.01 -17.75 -18.60
N VAL A 750 -30.42 -16.95 -17.75
CA VAL A 750 -29.10 -16.33 -18.03
C VAL A 750 -28.04 -17.42 -18.18
N GLY A 751 -27.38 -17.45 -19.36
CA GLY A 751 -26.42 -18.50 -19.68
C GLY A 751 -27.04 -19.74 -20.38
N GLY A 752 -28.35 -19.73 -20.66
CA GLY A 752 -29.06 -20.79 -21.37
C GLY A 752 -30.05 -21.59 -20.50
N PRO A 753 -30.72 -22.55 -21.07
CA PRO A 753 -31.73 -23.31 -20.35
C PRO A 753 -31.09 -24.01 -19.14
N ALA A 754 -31.59 -23.70 -17.96
CA ALA A 754 -31.15 -24.27 -16.70
C ALA A 754 -32.30 -25.11 -16.08
N SER A 755 -31.97 -26.06 -15.23
CA SER A 755 -32.96 -26.76 -14.44
C SER A 755 -33.57 -25.79 -13.43
N LYS A 756 -34.85 -25.49 -13.59
CA LYS A 756 -35.58 -24.66 -12.60
C LYS A 756 -35.51 -25.25 -11.19
N ASN A 757 -35.48 -26.56 -11.08
CA ASN A 757 -35.33 -27.24 -9.78
C ASN A 757 -33.98 -26.95 -9.13
N GLU A 758 -32.92 -26.89 -9.93
CA GLU A 758 -31.58 -26.55 -9.44
C GLU A 758 -31.53 -25.07 -9.02
N ALA A 759 -32.05 -24.18 -9.82
CA ALA A 759 -32.19 -22.76 -9.52
C ALA A 759 -32.91 -22.53 -8.19
N VAL A 760 -34.08 -23.17 -8.02
CA VAL A 760 -34.85 -23.11 -6.79
C VAL A 760 -34.10 -23.65 -5.60
N ARG A 761 -33.32 -24.73 -5.78
CA ARG A 761 -32.46 -25.30 -4.72
C ARG A 761 -31.43 -24.30 -4.21
N TYR A 762 -30.74 -23.57 -5.10
CA TYR A 762 -29.81 -22.52 -4.68
C TYR A 762 -30.51 -21.41 -3.89
N ILE A 763 -31.71 -20.98 -4.33
CA ILE A 763 -32.48 -19.96 -3.63
C ILE A 763 -32.94 -20.49 -2.27
N GLN A 764 -33.36 -21.77 -2.19
CA GLN A 764 -33.76 -22.43 -0.93
C GLN A 764 -32.61 -22.47 0.07
N ILE A 765 -31.40 -22.89 -0.34
CA ILE A 765 -30.21 -22.89 0.53
C ILE A 765 -29.93 -21.46 1.07
N SER A 766 -30.07 -20.45 0.22
CA SER A 766 -29.93 -19.06 0.62
C SER A 766 -31.00 -18.61 1.64
N ALA A 767 -32.24 -18.99 1.43
CA ALA A 767 -33.36 -18.70 2.31
C ALA A 767 -33.22 -19.44 3.66
N GLU A 768 -32.81 -20.70 3.66
CA GLU A 768 -32.52 -21.50 4.86
C GLU A 768 -31.38 -20.89 5.70
N ALA A 769 -30.38 -20.29 5.04
CA ALA A 769 -29.31 -19.53 5.71
C ALA A 769 -29.79 -18.18 6.30
N GLY A 770 -31.11 -17.88 6.19
CA GLY A 770 -31.73 -16.74 6.84
C GLY A 770 -31.88 -15.48 5.96
N ARG A 771 -31.62 -15.58 4.66
CA ARG A 771 -31.73 -14.45 3.76
C ARG A 771 -33.17 -14.10 3.41
N VAL A 772 -33.62 -12.94 3.85
CA VAL A 772 -35.01 -12.49 3.79
C VAL A 772 -35.51 -12.27 2.36
N ASP A 773 -34.70 -11.68 1.49
CA ASP A 773 -35.05 -11.47 0.08
C ASP A 773 -35.17 -12.79 -0.70
N ALA A 774 -34.40 -13.83 -0.36
CA ALA A 774 -34.53 -15.16 -0.92
C ALA A 774 -35.85 -15.82 -0.46
N MET A 775 -36.21 -15.70 0.83
CA MET A 775 -37.48 -16.19 1.36
C MET A 775 -38.69 -15.54 0.66
N ARG A 776 -38.65 -14.20 0.51
CA ARG A 776 -39.68 -13.44 -0.19
C ARG A 776 -39.78 -13.85 -1.66
N TYR A 777 -38.64 -14.02 -2.34
CA TYR A 777 -38.60 -14.44 -3.74
C TYR A 777 -39.25 -15.84 -3.92
N LEU A 778 -38.89 -16.80 -3.06
CA LEU A 778 -39.50 -18.13 -3.07
C LEU A 778 -41.01 -18.05 -2.83
N GLY A 779 -41.43 -17.29 -1.81
CA GLY A 779 -42.82 -17.13 -1.50
C GLY A 779 -43.62 -16.60 -2.68
N ARG A 780 -43.18 -15.51 -3.30
CA ARG A 780 -43.83 -14.92 -4.49
C ARG A 780 -43.79 -15.85 -5.69
N GLY A 781 -42.66 -16.52 -5.93
CA GLY A 781 -42.47 -17.43 -7.04
C GLY A 781 -43.38 -18.67 -6.97
N TYR A 782 -43.63 -19.18 -5.76
CA TYR A 782 -44.61 -20.26 -5.57
C TYR A 782 -46.08 -19.76 -5.69
N VAL A 783 -46.38 -18.49 -5.38
CA VAL A 783 -47.67 -17.90 -5.63
C VAL A 783 -47.91 -17.74 -7.13
N SER A 784 -46.96 -17.23 -7.87
CA SER A 784 -47.11 -16.96 -9.32
C SER A 784 -46.94 -18.20 -10.19
N GLY A 785 -46.28 -19.26 -9.71
CA GLY A 785 -45.87 -20.41 -10.50
C GLY A 785 -44.60 -20.15 -11.36
N GLU A 786 -43.92 -19.04 -11.17
CA GLU A 786 -42.73 -18.67 -11.95
C GLU A 786 -41.55 -19.63 -11.75
N ILE A 787 -41.35 -20.12 -10.51
CA ILE A 787 -40.23 -20.99 -10.14
C ILE A 787 -40.60 -22.49 -10.15
N GLY A 788 -41.81 -22.87 -10.59
CA GLY A 788 -42.33 -24.24 -10.64
C GLY A 788 -43.83 -24.29 -10.57
N GLU A 789 -44.42 -25.41 -10.21
CA GLU A 789 -45.87 -25.48 -9.97
C GLU A 789 -46.28 -24.59 -8.80
N SER A 790 -47.40 -23.89 -8.97
CA SER A 790 -47.95 -23.03 -7.91
C SER A 790 -48.27 -23.87 -6.67
N ASN A 791 -47.68 -23.48 -5.52
CA ASN A 791 -47.88 -24.15 -4.25
C ASN A 791 -48.07 -23.13 -3.11
N MET A 792 -49.33 -22.85 -2.84
CA MET A 792 -49.75 -21.86 -1.86
C MET A 792 -49.30 -22.19 -0.43
N GLN A 793 -49.26 -23.49 -0.08
CA GLN A 793 -48.79 -23.90 1.26
C GLN A 793 -47.31 -23.61 1.46
N THR A 794 -46.45 -23.95 0.48
CA THR A 794 -45.04 -23.65 0.48
C THR A 794 -44.79 -22.13 0.41
N ALA A 795 -45.60 -21.42 -0.37
CA ALA A 795 -45.52 -19.96 -0.44
C ALA A 795 -45.75 -19.31 0.94
N VAL A 796 -46.79 -19.68 1.64
CA VAL A 796 -47.11 -19.19 3.00
C VAL A 796 -45.98 -19.51 3.97
N GLN A 797 -45.38 -20.71 3.91
CA GLN A 797 -44.27 -21.05 4.80
C GLN A 797 -43.07 -20.09 4.63
N TRP A 798 -42.66 -19.80 3.39
CA TRP A 798 -41.54 -18.90 3.12
C TRP A 798 -41.88 -17.45 3.46
N LEU A 799 -43.09 -16.99 3.10
CA LEU A 799 -43.55 -15.64 3.44
C LEU A 799 -43.65 -15.45 4.97
N SER A 800 -44.14 -16.47 5.70
CA SER A 800 -44.19 -16.43 7.17
C SER A 800 -42.81 -16.29 7.80
N ARG A 801 -41.83 -17.03 7.32
CA ARG A 801 -40.42 -16.90 7.79
C ARG A 801 -39.84 -15.51 7.48
N ALA A 802 -40.12 -14.96 6.32
CA ALA A 802 -39.68 -13.61 5.95
C ALA A 802 -40.33 -12.54 6.83
N LEU A 803 -41.63 -12.68 7.13
CA LEU A 803 -42.37 -11.77 8.01
C LEU A 803 -41.81 -11.79 9.44
N GLN A 804 -41.47 -12.99 9.97
CA GLN A 804 -40.85 -13.16 11.29
C GLN A 804 -39.49 -12.50 11.38
N LYS A 805 -38.77 -12.34 10.24
CA LYS A 805 -37.52 -11.62 10.13
C LYS A 805 -37.69 -10.10 9.92
N GLY A 806 -38.91 -9.59 9.93
CA GLY A 806 -39.23 -8.17 9.87
C GLY A 806 -39.42 -7.61 8.45
N ASP A 807 -39.64 -8.43 7.43
CA ASP A 807 -39.91 -7.93 6.07
C ASP A 807 -41.34 -7.40 5.93
N ALA A 808 -41.47 -6.07 5.99
CA ALA A 808 -42.77 -5.40 5.91
C ALA A 808 -43.54 -5.64 4.60
N ALA A 809 -42.83 -5.81 3.49
CA ALA A 809 -43.48 -6.02 2.17
C ALA A 809 -44.24 -7.35 2.09
N VAL A 810 -43.83 -8.33 2.89
CA VAL A 810 -44.39 -9.67 2.90
C VAL A 810 -45.80 -9.72 3.52
N ALA A 811 -46.13 -8.77 4.39
CA ALA A 811 -47.51 -8.70 4.96
C ALA A 811 -48.54 -8.55 3.85
N ALA A 812 -48.31 -7.68 2.87
CA ALA A 812 -49.18 -7.54 1.71
C ALA A 812 -49.22 -8.78 0.79
N ASP A 813 -48.08 -9.52 0.68
CA ASP A 813 -48.05 -10.76 -0.08
C ASP A 813 -48.89 -11.85 0.59
N LEU A 814 -48.82 -11.98 1.92
CA LEU A 814 -49.68 -12.89 2.70
C LEU A 814 -51.16 -12.50 2.59
N SER A 815 -51.50 -11.21 2.64
CA SER A 815 -52.86 -10.72 2.44
C SER A 815 -53.41 -11.10 1.06
N ARG A 816 -52.58 -11.05 0.01
CA ARG A 816 -52.97 -11.52 -1.33
C ARG A 816 -53.22 -13.02 -1.37
N VAL A 817 -52.44 -13.83 -0.71
CA VAL A 817 -52.70 -15.29 -0.59
C VAL A 817 -53.96 -15.54 0.23
N ALA A 818 -54.19 -14.78 1.28
CA ALA A 818 -55.39 -14.88 2.10
C ALA A 818 -56.67 -14.60 1.30
N ALA A 819 -56.60 -13.72 0.30
CA ALA A 819 -57.74 -13.41 -0.58
C ALA A 819 -58.01 -14.48 -1.66
N MET A 820 -57.15 -15.47 -1.82
CA MET A 820 -57.30 -16.56 -2.77
C MET A 820 -58.13 -17.71 -2.16
N PRO A 821 -59.06 -18.35 -2.91
CA PRO A 821 -59.87 -19.47 -2.40
C PRO A 821 -59.05 -20.76 -2.34
N THR A 822 -58.06 -20.80 -1.43
CA THR A 822 -57.16 -21.93 -1.27
C THR A 822 -57.07 -22.36 0.20
N GLU A 823 -56.72 -23.63 0.46
CA GLU A 823 -56.49 -24.13 1.82
C GLU A 823 -55.43 -23.35 2.60
N ALA A 824 -54.52 -22.65 1.89
CA ALA A 824 -53.46 -21.84 2.50
C ALA A 824 -53.96 -20.48 3.01
N ALA A 825 -55.13 -20.03 2.59
CA ALA A 825 -55.66 -18.71 2.96
C ALA A 825 -55.78 -18.53 4.49
N GLY A 826 -56.34 -19.53 5.18
CA GLY A 826 -56.44 -19.50 6.63
C GLY A 826 -55.08 -19.41 7.35
N ARG A 827 -54.06 -20.15 6.87
CA ARG A 827 -52.71 -20.08 7.43
C ARG A 827 -52.04 -18.74 7.18
N ALA A 828 -52.28 -18.10 6.03
CA ALA A 828 -51.77 -16.76 5.75
C ALA A 828 -52.33 -15.75 6.77
N VAL A 829 -53.61 -15.82 7.06
CA VAL A 829 -54.28 -14.95 8.05
C VAL A 829 -53.77 -15.24 9.47
N GLU A 830 -53.60 -16.52 9.84
CA GLU A 830 -53.04 -16.89 11.14
C GLU A 830 -51.63 -16.31 11.35
N THR A 831 -50.80 -16.33 10.29
CA THR A 831 -49.48 -15.69 10.31
C THR A 831 -49.56 -14.18 10.48
N LEU A 832 -50.48 -13.54 9.74
CA LEU A 832 -50.72 -12.09 9.88
C LEU A 832 -51.23 -11.77 11.29
N ARG A 833 -52.12 -12.58 11.86
CA ARG A 833 -52.62 -12.44 13.22
C ARG A 833 -51.51 -12.50 14.24
N ALA A 834 -50.70 -13.56 14.22
CA ALA A 834 -49.60 -13.73 15.17
C ALA A 834 -48.62 -12.56 15.13
N SER A 835 -48.31 -12.07 13.94
CA SER A 835 -47.43 -10.92 13.75
C SER A 835 -48.10 -9.60 14.19
N ALA A 836 -49.40 -9.45 13.99
CA ALA A 836 -50.17 -8.30 14.44
C ALA A 836 -50.26 -8.24 15.98
N GLU A 837 -50.46 -9.38 16.62
CA GLU A 837 -50.47 -9.52 18.09
C GLU A 837 -49.09 -9.17 18.69
N SER A 838 -47.97 -9.39 17.98
CA SER A 838 -46.65 -8.96 18.38
C SER A 838 -46.38 -7.46 18.15
N GLY A 839 -47.34 -6.72 17.59
CA GLY A 839 -47.22 -5.26 17.40
C GLY A 839 -46.64 -4.82 16.06
N PHE A 840 -46.42 -5.71 15.10
CA PHE A 840 -45.86 -5.35 13.79
C PHE A 840 -46.88 -4.61 12.91
N ALA A 841 -46.72 -3.30 12.78
CA ALA A 841 -47.70 -2.41 12.14
C ALA A 841 -48.20 -2.84 10.73
N PRO A 842 -47.38 -3.29 9.78
CA PRO A 842 -47.84 -3.79 8.51
C PRO A 842 -48.77 -5.03 8.63
N ALA A 843 -48.48 -5.94 9.57
CA ALA A 843 -49.30 -7.11 9.80
C ALA A 843 -50.62 -6.74 10.51
N ILE A 844 -50.60 -5.76 11.40
CA ILE A 844 -51.80 -5.21 12.05
C ILE A 844 -52.80 -4.72 10.99
N ARG A 845 -52.34 -3.96 10.01
CA ARG A 845 -53.16 -3.46 8.91
C ARG A 845 -53.73 -4.61 8.06
N GLU A 846 -52.90 -5.52 7.61
CA GLU A 846 -53.32 -6.57 6.68
C GLU A 846 -54.22 -7.61 7.37
N TYR A 847 -54.01 -7.86 8.66
CA TYR A 847 -54.90 -8.67 9.46
C TYR A 847 -56.29 -8.00 9.63
N GLY A 848 -56.30 -6.70 9.98
CA GLY A 848 -57.53 -5.92 10.06
C GLY A 848 -58.31 -5.92 8.74
N ARG A 849 -57.59 -5.77 7.62
CA ARG A 849 -58.17 -5.86 6.27
C ARG A 849 -58.74 -7.25 5.96
N SER A 850 -58.03 -8.31 6.34
CA SER A 850 -58.48 -9.69 6.14
C SER A 850 -59.78 -9.97 6.88
N LEU A 851 -59.92 -9.49 8.11
CA LEU A 851 -61.14 -9.57 8.90
C LEU A 851 -62.28 -8.74 8.29
N GLN A 852 -62.02 -7.52 7.82
CA GLN A 852 -63.07 -6.70 7.21
C GLN A 852 -63.65 -7.36 5.94
N LEU A 853 -62.80 -7.92 5.11
CA LEU A 853 -63.15 -8.42 3.78
C LEU A 853 -63.47 -9.92 3.75
N GLY A 854 -63.23 -10.64 4.86
CA GLY A 854 -63.43 -12.09 4.92
C GLY A 854 -62.40 -12.90 4.15
N PHE A 855 -61.15 -12.38 4.05
CA PHE A 855 -60.06 -13.07 3.36
C PHE A 855 -59.47 -14.16 4.26
N GLY A 856 -59.65 -15.43 3.90
CA GLY A 856 -59.13 -16.58 4.64
C GLY A 856 -59.70 -16.79 6.04
N VAL A 857 -60.62 -15.93 6.47
CA VAL A 857 -61.42 -16.01 7.70
C VAL A 857 -62.81 -15.49 7.46
N PRO A 858 -63.81 -15.85 8.26
CA PRO A 858 -65.17 -15.23 8.18
C PRO A 858 -65.03 -13.70 8.38
N ALA A 859 -65.79 -12.95 7.60
CA ALA A 859 -65.83 -11.49 7.71
C ALA A 859 -66.27 -11.03 9.07
N ASP A 860 -65.52 -10.20 9.73
CA ASP A 860 -65.84 -9.48 10.96
C ASP A 860 -65.40 -8.01 10.81
N PRO A 861 -66.21 -7.17 10.21
CA PRO A 861 -65.87 -5.78 9.94
C PRO A 861 -65.63 -4.96 11.18
N ARG A 862 -66.28 -5.26 12.31
CA ARG A 862 -66.07 -4.53 13.57
C ARG A 862 -64.68 -4.80 14.15
N THR A 863 -64.31 -6.06 14.29
CA THR A 863 -62.99 -6.44 14.76
C THR A 863 -61.90 -5.98 13.77
N GLY A 864 -62.19 -6.08 12.45
CA GLY A 864 -61.28 -5.57 11.42
C GLY A 864 -61.00 -4.07 11.52
N ALA A 865 -62.04 -3.27 11.74
CA ALA A 865 -61.90 -1.83 11.94
C ALA A 865 -61.12 -1.49 13.22
N ALA A 866 -61.28 -2.27 14.31
CA ALA A 866 -60.52 -2.08 15.54
C ALA A 866 -58.99 -2.34 15.33
N TRP A 867 -58.63 -3.34 14.51
CA TRP A 867 -57.23 -3.56 14.14
C TRP A 867 -56.68 -2.48 13.19
N LEU A 868 -57.47 -2.01 12.24
CA LEU A 868 -57.08 -0.87 11.39
C LEU A 868 -56.87 0.41 12.20
N LEU A 869 -57.66 0.63 13.26
CA LEU A 869 -57.47 1.74 14.20
C LEU A 869 -56.10 1.64 14.88
N LYS A 870 -55.73 0.47 15.40
CA LYS A 870 -54.41 0.26 15.99
C LYS A 870 -53.28 0.53 15.02
N ALA A 871 -53.39 0.10 13.75
CA ALA A 871 -52.39 0.38 12.74
C ALA A 871 -52.28 1.88 12.42
N ALA A 872 -53.45 2.55 12.31
CA ALA A 872 -53.51 3.99 12.05
C ALA A 872 -52.94 4.83 13.19
N GLU A 873 -53.19 4.42 14.44
CA GLU A 873 -52.59 5.03 15.64
C GLU A 873 -51.08 4.84 15.70
N ALA A 874 -50.59 3.70 15.19
CA ALA A 874 -49.16 3.43 15.02
C ALA A 874 -48.50 4.19 13.84
N GLY A 875 -49.28 5.03 13.13
CA GLY A 875 -48.77 5.87 12.04
C GLY A 875 -48.85 5.29 10.62
N ASP A 876 -49.51 4.13 10.43
CA ASP A 876 -49.66 3.54 9.09
C ASP A 876 -50.63 4.37 8.24
N THR A 877 -50.15 5.09 7.24
CA THR A 877 -50.95 6.00 6.39
C THR A 877 -51.96 5.25 5.54
N ILE A 878 -51.68 3.99 5.16
CA ILE A 878 -52.61 3.17 4.42
C ILE A 878 -53.79 2.77 5.32
N ALA A 879 -53.54 2.35 6.55
CA ALA A 879 -54.57 2.05 7.53
C ALA A 879 -55.41 3.30 7.85
N MET A 880 -54.84 4.48 7.93
CA MET A 880 -55.55 5.74 8.11
C MET A 880 -56.55 5.99 6.95
N LYS A 881 -56.13 5.76 5.70
CA LYS A 881 -57.02 5.89 4.53
C LYS A 881 -58.12 4.82 4.51
N GLU A 882 -57.82 3.56 4.85
CA GLU A 882 -58.84 2.50 4.94
C GLU A 882 -59.84 2.76 6.05
N LEU A 883 -59.36 3.25 7.21
CA LEU A 883 -60.22 3.63 8.31
C LEU A 883 -61.10 4.84 7.95
N SER A 884 -60.57 5.83 7.25
CA SER A 884 -61.35 6.93 6.70
C SER A 884 -62.48 6.43 5.81
N ARG A 885 -62.21 5.48 4.90
CA ARG A 885 -63.21 4.88 4.04
C ARG A 885 -64.25 4.09 4.87
N ALA A 886 -63.79 3.40 5.93
CA ALA A 886 -64.71 2.69 6.83
C ALA A 886 -65.67 3.65 7.51
N PHE A 887 -65.21 4.81 8.02
CA PHE A 887 -66.09 5.83 8.63
C PHE A 887 -67.00 6.53 7.58
N ALA A 888 -66.51 6.71 6.35
CA ALA A 888 -67.34 7.27 5.26
C ALA A 888 -68.46 6.38 4.82
N SER A 889 -68.34 5.06 4.96
CA SER A 889 -69.33 4.06 4.53
C SER A 889 -70.10 3.45 5.68
N GLY A 890 -69.70 3.62 6.93
CA GLY A 890 -70.22 2.90 8.10
C GLY A 890 -69.90 1.43 8.17
N TYR A 891 -68.80 0.98 7.44
CA TYR A 891 -68.45 -0.43 7.36
C TYR A 891 -67.58 -0.83 8.52
N GLY A 892 -68.13 -1.55 9.49
CA GLY A 892 -67.46 -1.98 10.72
C GLY A 892 -67.29 -0.89 11.81
N VAL A 893 -67.70 0.33 11.51
CA VAL A 893 -67.75 1.48 12.42
C VAL A 893 -69.05 2.27 12.23
N GLU A 894 -69.37 3.14 13.16
CA GLU A 894 -70.49 4.07 12.92
C GLU A 894 -70.16 5.07 11.81
N LEU A 895 -71.09 5.37 10.98
CA LEU A 895 -70.98 6.32 9.88
C LEU A 895 -70.65 7.72 10.44
N SER A 896 -69.50 8.27 10.03
CA SER A 896 -69.03 9.57 10.53
C SER A 896 -68.22 10.28 9.49
N ALA A 897 -68.74 11.25 8.82
CA ALA A 897 -68.01 12.04 7.85
C ALA A 897 -66.87 12.84 8.52
N SER A 898 -67.10 13.33 9.73
CA SER A 898 -66.03 14.08 10.48
C SER A 898 -64.85 13.19 10.87
N ALA A 899 -65.12 11.96 11.36
CA ALA A 899 -64.06 11.00 11.69
C ALA A 899 -63.31 10.56 10.43
N SER A 900 -64.02 10.37 9.30
CA SER A 900 -63.40 10.07 7.99
C SER A 900 -62.42 11.14 7.58
N THR A 901 -62.83 12.40 7.65
CA THR A 901 -61.98 13.55 7.27
C THR A 901 -60.79 13.75 8.22
N GLU A 902 -60.99 13.49 9.53
CA GLU A 902 -59.93 13.54 10.51
C GLU A 902 -58.81 12.56 10.19
N TRP A 903 -59.15 11.32 9.84
CA TRP A 903 -58.17 10.31 9.44
C TRP A 903 -57.45 10.64 8.11
N LEU A 904 -58.18 11.22 7.14
CA LEU A 904 -57.55 11.75 5.93
C LEU A 904 -56.57 12.87 6.24
N GLN A 905 -56.91 13.76 7.16
CA GLN A 905 -56.05 14.83 7.57
C GLN A 905 -54.76 14.35 8.26
N ARG A 906 -54.87 13.32 9.11
CA ARG A 906 -53.71 12.67 9.73
C ARG A 906 -52.82 12.01 8.70
N ALA A 907 -53.36 11.28 7.72
CA ALA A 907 -52.61 10.65 6.64
C ALA A 907 -51.95 11.70 5.73
N ALA A 908 -52.63 12.78 5.40
CA ALA A 908 -52.10 13.89 4.60
C ALA A 908 -50.93 14.60 5.31
N ARG A 909 -51.05 14.87 6.63
CA ARG A 909 -49.96 15.41 7.44
C ARG A 909 -48.76 14.48 7.54
N ALA A 910 -48.98 13.18 7.46
CA ALA A 910 -47.91 12.17 7.39
C ALA A 910 -47.27 12.07 5.99
N GLY A 911 -47.68 12.87 5.03
CA GLY A 911 -47.06 12.99 3.72
C GLY A 911 -47.64 12.11 2.61
N ASP A 912 -48.81 11.45 2.84
CA ASP A 912 -49.44 10.59 1.82
C ASP A 912 -50.15 11.42 0.73
N PRO A 913 -49.69 11.37 -0.56
CA PRO A 913 -50.26 12.22 -1.63
C PRO A 913 -51.73 11.92 -1.92
N GLU A 914 -52.15 10.65 -1.84
CA GLU A 914 -53.55 10.24 -2.07
C GLU A 914 -54.46 10.79 -0.98
N ALA A 915 -54.03 10.79 0.28
CA ALA A 915 -54.75 11.40 1.39
C ALA A 915 -54.84 12.91 1.28
N MET A 916 -53.78 13.57 0.83
CA MET A 916 -53.78 15.03 0.55
C MET A 916 -54.80 15.39 -0.51
N TYR A 917 -54.91 14.60 -1.58
CA TYR A 917 -55.90 14.77 -2.62
C TYR A 917 -57.33 14.53 -2.09
N GLY A 918 -57.51 13.42 -1.32
CA GLY A 918 -58.81 13.12 -0.68
C GLY A 918 -59.28 14.21 0.29
N LEU A 919 -58.33 14.77 1.08
CA LEU A 919 -58.63 15.87 1.99
C LEU A 919 -59.02 17.16 1.24
N SER A 920 -58.32 17.49 0.16
CA SER A 920 -58.68 18.61 -0.73
C SER A 920 -60.11 18.46 -1.24
N LEU A 921 -60.45 17.27 -1.69
CA LEU A 921 -61.83 16.97 -2.17
C LEU A 921 -62.86 17.11 -1.04
N ALA A 922 -62.56 16.58 0.17
CA ALA A 922 -63.45 16.69 1.33
C ALA A 922 -63.69 18.14 1.72
N MET A 923 -62.66 18.99 1.73
CA MET A 923 -62.78 20.43 1.98
C MET A 923 -63.52 21.20 0.87
N THR A 924 -63.44 20.74 -0.37
CA THR A 924 -64.19 21.36 -1.50
C THR A 924 -65.67 21.06 -1.39
N LEU A 925 -66.04 19.86 -1.00
CA LEU A 925 -67.38 19.37 -0.93
C LEU A 925 -68.08 19.60 0.41
N GLY A 926 -67.32 20.00 1.46
CA GLY A 926 -67.84 20.10 2.83
C GLY A 926 -68.12 18.73 3.46
N PHE A 927 -67.46 17.67 3.06
CA PHE A 927 -67.60 16.34 3.59
C PHE A 927 -66.88 16.17 4.89
N GLY A 928 -67.59 16.14 6.01
CA GLY A 928 -67.08 16.01 7.35
C GLY A 928 -66.23 17.18 7.84
N THR A 929 -66.17 18.27 7.11
CA THR A 929 -65.45 19.49 7.42
C THR A 929 -66.14 20.68 6.76
N ASP A 930 -65.92 21.90 7.18
CA ASP A 930 -66.39 23.09 6.55
C ASP A 930 -65.82 23.26 5.13
N VAL A 931 -66.62 23.84 4.24
CA VAL A 931 -66.11 24.16 2.87
C VAL A 931 -65.00 25.21 2.96
N ASN A 932 -63.86 24.89 2.47
CA ASN A 932 -62.69 25.76 2.48
C ASN A 932 -61.88 25.61 1.18
N ALA A 933 -62.25 26.38 0.19
CA ALA A 933 -61.66 26.31 -1.16
C ALA A 933 -60.17 26.70 -1.16
N SER A 934 -59.70 27.61 -0.30
CA SER A 934 -58.29 28.00 -0.22
C SER A 934 -57.46 26.86 0.34
N ALA A 935 -57.85 26.30 1.48
CA ALA A 935 -57.12 25.15 2.08
C ALA A 935 -57.15 23.91 1.17
N ALA A 936 -58.26 23.67 0.48
CA ALA A 936 -58.39 22.60 -0.52
C ALA A 936 -57.35 22.74 -1.64
N GLN A 937 -57.19 23.99 -2.15
CA GLN A 937 -56.23 24.26 -3.24
C GLN A 937 -54.78 24.12 -2.79
N ASP A 938 -54.48 24.48 -1.55
CA ASP A 938 -53.12 24.31 -0.97
C ASP A 938 -52.79 22.82 -0.78
N TRP A 939 -53.72 22.01 -0.28
CA TRP A 939 -53.49 20.56 -0.21
C TRP A 939 -53.36 19.91 -1.59
N LEU A 940 -54.10 20.38 -2.59
CA LEU A 940 -53.97 19.89 -3.97
C LEU A 940 -52.57 20.16 -4.54
N LYS A 941 -52.07 21.40 -4.41
CA LYS A 941 -50.73 21.76 -4.83
C LYS A 941 -49.64 20.94 -4.11
N THR A 942 -49.85 20.68 -2.80
CA THR A 942 -48.93 19.87 -2.02
C THR A 942 -48.95 18.41 -2.49
N ALA A 943 -50.09 17.84 -2.81
CA ALA A 943 -50.26 16.51 -3.37
C ALA A 943 -49.53 16.36 -4.72
N GLU A 944 -49.69 17.35 -5.63
CA GLU A 944 -49.02 17.38 -6.93
C GLU A 944 -47.52 17.45 -6.80
N GLY A 945 -47.00 18.26 -5.84
CA GLY A 945 -45.59 18.35 -5.54
C GLY A 945 -45.03 17.07 -4.94
N ALA A 946 -45.80 16.36 -4.13
CA ALA A 946 -45.41 15.09 -3.52
C ALA A 946 -45.44 13.90 -4.53
N ALA A 947 -46.37 13.92 -5.46
CA ALA A 947 -46.50 12.91 -6.50
C ALA A 947 -45.40 12.98 -7.59
N ARG A 948 -44.72 14.15 -7.72
CA ARG A 948 -43.61 14.37 -8.66
C ARG A 948 -42.24 13.97 -8.09
N LYS A 949 -42.13 13.74 -6.78
CA LYS A 949 -40.95 13.27 -6.07
C LYS A 949 -40.92 11.74 -5.95
#